data_dc93dfd27097da0bef25d12699f40107
#
_entry.id   dc93dfd27097da0bef25d12699f40107
#
_cell.length_a   1.000
_cell.length_b   1.000
_cell.length_c   1.000
_cell.angle_alpha   90.00
_cell.angle_beta   90.00
_cell.angle_gamma   90.00
#
_symmetry.space_group_name_H-M   'P 1'
#
loop_
_entity.id
_entity.type
_entity.pdbx_description
1 polymer ?
#
loop_
_entity_poly.entity_id
_entity_poly.type
_entity_poly.pdbx_seq_one_letter_code
_entity_poly.pdbx_strand_id
1 'polypeptide(L)'
;MKNKKRLLILTLIACTVLQLQAQVYNEMDEFGNIRQRDENGNAFNPNKRDSTKNNKEVPKGVWAWTVDRKFGDIRKAQLDTMPHLYQNSIYNTGVFGEYNSTGNNYTARLNRIFIDRKPFSEFFFVDPYDYTTKEPEDFLYLNTLSPYTHISYDNCGDKQNGEDHIDAKFGINAGKRLGMGFDLDYYYGRGYYQNQANSHFRASLYATYVGDRYQMHFLGSAYHRKATENGGIVNDNYITHPELETTQYSEDEIPTVLSRNYNRNNSQHLFFSHRYNIGFYRKVKMTDEEIKARQFAQAAAKDKEQREAQKKTEGMREDNLGRRKNEPVKEGPKGRPDNAKIMGDEPGTQKDTPADSTRIKVESQEAMDSLMAEKAKQDSIDATMKKEYVPVTSIIHTLDLNNYERTYNAAVTPDNYYADTFYDTDDEGNYGGVGVNDKYKYFSVKNTFGLALLEGFNKYMKAGLKGFVSYEMRNYKMPAILEGTTEYYLAKYSEHCLNVGGQLSKTQGRTFHFNLAAELGVTGMQSGALAVDFDTDLNFKLWGDTLRLAAKAFFHRTKPSFFHENYMSKHLMWDQSLNAETRTHIEGLFKYEKTRTQLRVAVEELQNYIYYGMSYNTTSTGREQLTGGVFQESGNINVLTAQLKQDFTLGVLNWENVITYQNSSNKDVLPLPDLNVFTNLYLKFRIAKVLLVELGGCATYFTKYYAPDYLPQIGQFAIQKNEESKKEIGGYPFVDVYANFHLKRTRFFISMSHVNAGSGSKEYFLTPHYPTNTRVLRFGVSWNFYN
;
A
#
# COMPACT_ATOMS: atom_id res chain seq x y z
N MET A 1 -27.46 -20.04 1.05
CA MET A 1 -26.72 -18.77 0.99
C MET A 1 -25.45 -18.78 0.11
N LYS A 2 -24.73 -19.90 -0.04
CA LYS A 2 -23.49 -20.00 -0.86
C LYS A 2 -23.68 -19.64 -2.36
N ASN A 3 -24.81 -20.01 -2.96
CA ASN A 3 -25.07 -19.75 -4.39
C ASN A 3 -25.41 -18.29 -4.72
N LYS A 4 -25.97 -17.53 -3.79
CA LYS A 4 -26.26 -16.09 -4.00
C LYS A 4 -24.99 -15.23 -4.02
N LYS A 5 -23.97 -15.56 -3.23
CA LYS A 5 -22.68 -14.84 -3.24
C LYS A 5 -21.89 -15.08 -4.53
N ARG A 6 -21.90 -16.32 -5.05
CA ARG A 6 -21.27 -16.65 -6.35
C ARG A 6 -21.97 -15.96 -7.52
N LEU A 7 -23.28 -15.85 -7.47
CA LEU A 7 -24.06 -15.15 -8.49
C LEU A 7 -23.80 -13.64 -8.49
N LEU A 8 -23.63 -13.03 -7.30
CA LEU A 8 -23.32 -11.60 -7.16
C LEU A 8 -21.93 -11.26 -7.72
N ILE A 9 -20.94 -12.10 -7.49
CA ILE A 9 -19.59 -11.94 -8.03
C ILE A 9 -19.59 -12.12 -9.56
N LEU A 10 -20.30 -13.11 -10.08
CA LEU A 10 -20.45 -13.34 -11.51
C LEU A 10 -21.23 -12.21 -12.18
N THR A 11 -22.26 -11.64 -11.52
CA THR A 11 -23.00 -10.48 -12.07
C THR A 11 -22.15 -9.21 -12.05
N LEU A 12 -21.33 -8.99 -11.02
CA LEU A 12 -20.38 -7.86 -10.99
C LEU A 12 -19.33 -7.99 -12.11
N ILE A 13 -18.77 -9.18 -12.32
CA ILE A 13 -17.83 -9.44 -13.41
C ILE A 13 -18.51 -9.30 -14.77
N ALA A 14 -19.75 -9.78 -14.93
CA ALA A 14 -20.50 -9.65 -16.18
C ALA A 14 -20.90 -8.21 -16.49
N CYS A 15 -21.25 -7.40 -15.48
CA CYS A 15 -21.55 -5.97 -15.66
C CYS A 15 -20.30 -5.15 -16.04
N THR A 16 -19.11 -5.54 -15.57
CA THR A 16 -17.86 -4.87 -15.99
C THR A 16 -17.44 -5.25 -17.41
N VAL A 17 -17.74 -6.46 -17.86
CA VAL A 17 -17.40 -6.93 -19.21
C VAL A 17 -18.34 -6.32 -20.29
N LEU A 18 -19.58 -5.99 -19.96
CA LEU A 18 -20.56 -5.49 -20.91
C LEU A 18 -20.46 -3.96 -21.20
N GLN A 19 -19.62 -3.20 -20.50
CA GLN A 19 -19.43 -1.77 -20.76
C GLN A 19 -18.03 -1.38 -21.27
N LEU A 20 -17.17 -2.34 -21.60
CA LEU A 20 -15.87 -2.08 -22.21
C LEU A 20 -15.99 -1.96 -23.74
N GLN A 21 -16.74 -0.99 -24.23
CA GLN A 21 -16.40 -0.40 -25.53
C GLN A 21 -15.25 0.57 -25.28
N ALA A 22 -14.02 0.13 -25.58
CA ALA A 22 -12.85 0.97 -25.62
C ALA A 22 -13.13 2.14 -26.57
N GLN A 23 -13.29 3.34 -26.02
CA GLN A 23 -13.26 4.56 -26.82
C GLN A 23 -11.81 4.77 -27.24
N VAL A 24 -11.49 4.31 -28.43
CA VAL A 24 -10.26 4.70 -29.12
C VAL A 24 -10.35 6.22 -29.31
N TYR A 25 -9.43 6.96 -28.72
CA TYR A 25 -9.30 8.39 -28.99
C TYR A 25 -8.77 8.57 -30.42
N ASN A 26 -9.67 8.81 -31.34
CA ASN A 26 -9.35 9.16 -32.70
C ASN A 26 -9.18 10.68 -32.77
N GLU A 27 -7.97 11.19 -33.00
CA GLU A 27 -7.76 12.58 -33.37
C GLU A 27 -8.08 12.75 -34.86
N MET A 28 -8.90 13.73 -35.18
CA MET A 28 -9.14 14.16 -36.57
C MET A 28 -8.04 15.14 -37.01
N ASP A 29 -7.49 14.93 -38.20
CA ASP A 29 -6.60 15.91 -38.83
C ASP A 29 -7.37 17.11 -39.35
N GLU A 30 -6.63 18.12 -39.83
CA GLU A 30 -7.19 19.36 -40.39
C GLU A 30 -8.18 19.15 -41.57
N PHE A 31 -8.21 17.95 -42.14
CA PHE A 31 -9.07 17.54 -43.25
C PHE A 31 -10.18 16.56 -42.84
N GLY A 32 -10.38 16.35 -41.55
CA GLY A 32 -11.43 15.47 -41.02
C GLY A 32 -11.11 13.96 -41.07
N ASN A 33 -9.86 13.57 -41.35
CA ASN A 33 -9.44 12.18 -41.34
C ASN A 33 -9.05 11.76 -39.95
N ILE A 34 -9.45 10.56 -39.54
CA ILE A 34 -9.11 9.97 -38.26
C ILE A 34 -7.65 9.48 -38.32
N ARG A 35 -6.76 10.10 -37.57
CA ARG A 35 -5.38 9.64 -37.41
C ARG A 35 -5.22 8.95 -36.08
N GLN A 36 -4.80 7.70 -36.10
CA GLN A 36 -4.29 7.01 -34.93
C GLN A 36 -2.87 7.48 -34.67
N ARG A 37 -2.59 7.99 -33.49
CA ARG A 37 -1.24 8.32 -33.07
C ARG A 37 -0.65 7.17 -32.27
N ASP A 38 0.67 6.97 -32.42
CA ASP A 38 1.42 6.08 -31.57
C ASP A 38 1.53 6.67 -30.14
N GLU A 39 2.02 5.86 -29.23
CA GLU A 39 2.20 6.24 -27.82
C GLU A 39 3.14 7.43 -27.58
N ASN A 40 3.83 7.93 -28.60
CA ASN A 40 4.70 9.10 -28.55
C ASN A 40 4.09 10.35 -29.18
N GLY A 41 2.79 10.31 -29.57
CA GLY A 41 2.12 11.40 -30.22
C GLY A 41 2.45 11.57 -31.71
N ASN A 42 3.19 10.63 -32.32
CA ASN A 42 3.49 10.62 -33.75
C ASN A 42 2.38 9.90 -34.50
N ALA A 43 2.22 10.19 -35.79
CA ALA A 43 1.29 9.46 -36.66
C ALA A 43 1.59 7.95 -36.60
N PHE A 44 0.57 7.15 -36.31
CA PHE A 44 0.72 5.70 -36.23
C PHE A 44 1.20 5.15 -37.56
N ASN A 45 2.41 4.57 -37.57
CA ASN A 45 2.95 3.87 -38.71
C ASN A 45 3.00 2.38 -38.40
N PRO A 46 2.11 1.56 -38.97
CA PRO A 46 2.04 0.12 -38.65
C PRO A 46 3.30 -0.65 -38.99
N ASN A 47 4.19 -0.06 -39.81
CA ASN A 47 5.45 -0.69 -40.23
C ASN A 47 6.67 -0.29 -39.38
N LYS A 48 6.54 0.65 -38.46
CA LYS A 48 7.64 1.07 -37.59
C LYS A 48 7.67 0.23 -36.32
N ARG A 49 8.36 -0.89 -36.34
CA ARG A 49 8.68 -1.70 -35.17
C ARG A 49 9.76 -0.99 -34.34
N ASP A 50 9.36 -0.40 -33.24
CA ASP A 50 10.30 0.24 -32.31
C ASP A 50 10.98 -0.86 -31.46
N SER A 51 12.27 -1.12 -31.78
CA SER A 51 13.03 -2.25 -31.23
C SER A 51 13.95 -1.91 -30.04
N THR A 52 13.86 -0.69 -29.47
CA THR A 52 14.91 -0.20 -28.55
C THR A 52 14.41 0.53 -27.31
N LYS A 53 13.29 0.17 -26.69
CA LYS A 53 12.91 0.81 -25.43
C LYS A 53 12.76 -0.13 -24.26
N ASN A 54 13.38 0.30 -23.16
CA ASN A 54 13.40 -0.29 -21.84
C ASN A 54 12.04 -0.84 -21.38
N ASN A 55 12.07 -2.01 -20.84
CA ASN A 55 11.06 -3.00 -20.60
C ASN A 55 10.06 -2.73 -19.46
N LYS A 56 9.97 -1.53 -18.93
CA LYS A 56 8.89 -1.18 -18.02
C LYS A 56 7.80 -0.47 -18.83
N GLU A 57 6.76 -1.19 -19.22
CA GLU A 57 5.55 -0.59 -19.75
C GLU A 57 4.84 0.15 -18.61
N VAL A 58 5.33 1.35 -18.29
CA VAL A 58 4.60 2.26 -17.41
C VAL A 58 3.39 2.76 -18.20
N PRO A 59 2.17 2.60 -17.71
CA PRO A 59 0.97 3.11 -18.36
C PRO A 59 1.10 4.60 -18.59
N LYS A 60 1.08 5.05 -19.83
CA LYS A 60 1.07 6.48 -20.14
C LYS A 60 -0.27 7.07 -19.76
N GLY A 61 -0.25 8.26 -19.15
CA GLY A 61 -1.47 8.92 -18.68
C GLY A 61 -2.08 8.31 -17.42
N VAL A 62 -1.34 7.49 -16.69
CA VAL A 62 -1.68 7.04 -15.35
C VAL A 62 -0.65 7.59 -14.37
N TRP A 63 -1.10 8.32 -13.37
CA TRP A 63 -0.29 8.83 -12.29
C TRP A 63 -0.70 8.13 -11.00
N ALA A 64 0.28 7.67 -10.24
CA ALA A 64 0.07 7.01 -8.97
C ALA A 64 0.79 7.75 -7.85
N TRP A 65 0.23 7.71 -6.65
CA TRP A 65 0.84 8.24 -5.44
C TRP A 65 0.31 7.53 -4.21
N THR A 66 1.02 7.67 -3.12
CA THR A 66 0.58 7.32 -1.77
C THR A 66 0.36 8.60 -0.97
N VAL A 67 -0.28 8.48 0.18
CA VAL A 67 -0.66 9.62 1.03
C VAL A 67 -0.17 9.38 2.45
N ASP A 68 0.55 10.34 2.99
CA ASP A 68 0.97 10.32 4.39
C ASP A 68 -0.23 10.41 5.33
N ARG A 69 -0.30 9.51 6.32
CA ARG A 69 -1.43 9.39 7.24
C ARG A 69 -1.61 10.62 8.14
N LYS A 70 -0.49 11.24 8.55
CA LYS A 70 -0.50 12.36 9.49
C LYS A 70 -0.89 13.69 8.84
N PHE A 71 -0.32 14.02 7.69
CA PHE A 71 -0.53 15.30 7.01
C PHE A 71 -1.27 15.18 5.67
N GLY A 72 -1.53 13.98 5.18
CA GLY A 72 -2.10 13.79 3.84
C GLY A 72 -1.18 14.29 2.72
N ASP A 73 0.13 14.23 2.90
CA ASP A 73 1.09 14.62 1.88
C ASP A 73 1.14 13.60 0.76
N ILE A 74 1.12 14.09 -0.46
CA ILE A 74 1.23 13.25 -1.66
C ILE A 74 2.68 12.87 -1.87
N ARG A 75 2.96 11.56 -1.88
CA ARG A 75 4.25 10.98 -2.27
C ARG A 75 4.09 10.30 -3.61
N LYS A 76 4.76 10.82 -4.64
CA LYS A 76 4.71 10.22 -5.98
C LYS A 76 5.17 8.77 -5.94
N ALA A 77 4.40 7.89 -6.55
CA ALA A 77 4.72 6.49 -6.71
C ALA A 77 4.65 6.11 -8.20
N GLN A 78 5.35 5.07 -8.57
CA GLN A 78 5.22 4.49 -9.91
C GLN A 78 4.29 3.29 -9.83
N LEU A 79 3.34 3.23 -10.75
CA LEU A 79 2.55 2.02 -10.94
C LEU A 79 3.45 0.99 -11.63
N ASP A 80 3.92 -0.01 -10.87
CA ASP A 80 4.72 -1.08 -11.42
C ASP A 80 3.80 -2.18 -11.97
N THR A 81 3.71 -2.26 -13.29
CA THR A 81 2.94 -3.31 -13.98
C THR A 81 3.75 -4.59 -14.21
N MET A 82 5.04 -4.55 -13.84
CA MET A 82 5.97 -5.67 -13.98
C MET A 82 6.84 -5.82 -12.72
N PRO A 83 6.23 -6.07 -11.54
CA PRO A 83 7.03 -6.25 -10.33
C PRO A 83 7.99 -7.42 -10.50
N HIS A 84 9.21 -7.19 -10.05
CA HIS A 84 10.23 -8.21 -10.00
C HIS A 84 9.88 -9.30 -8.98
N LEU A 85 10.24 -10.55 -9.24
CA LEU A 85 9.88 -11.70 -8.40
C LEU A 85 8.37 -11.78 -8.11
N TYR A 86 7.56 -11.53 -9.13
CA TYR A 86 6.10 -11.53 -8.99
C TYR A 86 5.55 -12.81 -8.36
N GLN A 87 6.10 -13.97 -8.74
CA GLN A 87 5.74 -15.28 -8.18
C GLN A 87 5.96 -15.36 -6.66
N ASN A 88 6.93 -14.60 -6.09
CA ASN A 88 7.20 -14.57 -4.66
C ASN A 88 6.34 -13.53 -3.91
N SER A 89 5.78 -12.54 -4.61
CA SER A 89 5.00 -11.48 -3.98
C SER A 89 3.69 -11.96 -3.35
N ILE A 90 3.24 -13.16 -3.71
CA ILE A 90 2.06 -13.82 -3.18
C ILE A 90 2.35 -14.66 -1.93
N TYR A 91 3.62 -14.95 -1.62
CA TYR A 91 3.98 -15.79 -0.48
C TYR A 91 4.00 -14.98 0.83
N ASN A 92 3.44 -15.55 1.89
CA ASN A 92 3.53 -14.95 3.23
C ASN A 92 4.96 -14.96 3.80
N THR A 93 5.85 -15.77 3.24
CA THR A 93 7.27 -15.78 3.59
C THR A 93 8.01 -14.54 3.11
N GLY A 94 7.38 -13.70 2.28
CA GLY A 94 7.98 -12.48 1.72
C GLY A 94 8.69 -12.69 0.40
N VAL A 95 9.00 -11.59 -0.29
CA VAL A 95 9.65 -11.62 -1.61
C VAL A 95 11.04 -12.27 -1.56
N PHE A 96 11.75 -12.07 -0.45
CA PHE A 96 13.09 -12.61 -0.21
C PHE A 96 13.07 -13.73 0.84
N GLY A 97 11.90 -14.27 1.16
CA GLY A 97 11.75 -15.33 2.13
C GLY A 97 12.15 -14.93 3.55
N GLU A 98 11.96 -13.67 3.96
CA GLU A 98 12.41 -13.09 5.21
C GLU A 98 11.49 -13.31 6.41
N TYR A 99 10.33 -13.95 6.22
CA TYR A 99 9.36 -14.16 7.29
C TYR A 99 9.27 -15.63 7.75
N ASN A 100 9.07 -15.80 9.05
CA ASN A 100 8.49 -17.01 9.60
C ASN A 100 6.98 -17.00 9.39
N SER A 101 6.38 -18.18 9.25
CA SER A 101 4.93 -18.29 9.05
C SER A 101 4.41 -19.64 9.58
N THR A 102 3.11 -19.74 9.77
CA THR A 102 2.44 -20.96 10.21
C THR A 102 1.99 -21.90 9.08
N GLY A 103 2.55 -21.70 7.88
CA GLY A 103 2.39 -22.64 6.76
C GLY A 103 1.77 -21.99 5.53
N ASN A 104 0.46 -21.98 5.40
CA ASN A 104 -0.24 -21.47 4.22
C ASN A 104 -0.02 -19.97 3.97
N ASN A 105 -0.28 -19.53 2.75
CA ASN A 105 -0.39 -18.10 2.46
C ASN A 105 -1.54 -17.46 3.25
N TYR A 106 -1.45 -16.16 3.50
CA TYR A 106 -2.42 -15.39 4.30
C TYR A 106 -2.60 -15.87 5.76
N THR A 107 -1.62 -16.60 6.31
CA THR A 107 -1.52 -16.93 7.73
C THR A 107 -0.63 -15.95 8.49
N ALA A 108 -0.55 -16.11 9.80
CA ALA A 108 0.32 -15.30 10.66
C ALA A 108 1.78 -15.38 10.22
N ARG A 109 2.49 -14.23 10.21
CA ARG A 109 3.91 -14.16 9.90
C ARG A 109 4.68 -13.24 10.84
N LEU A 110 5.96 -13.50 11.00
CA LEU A 110 6.88 -12.68 11.77
C LEU A 110 8.17 -12.44 10.97
N ASN A 111 8.57 -11.19 10.81
CA ASN A 111 9.82 -10.86 10.12
C ASN A 111 11.03 -11.35 10.94
N ARG A 112 11.95 -12.10 10.31
CA ARG A 112 13.21 -12.52 10.93
C ARG A 112 14.21 -11.38 11.04
N ILE A 113 14.09 -10.36 10.17
CA ILE A 113 14.94 -9.18 10.18
C ILE A 113 14.35 -8.16 11.15
N PHE A 114 15.01 -7.95 12.29
CA PHE A 114 14.43 -7.18 13.40
C PHE A 114 14.17 -5.71 13.05
N ILE A 115 15.12 -5.07 12.37
CA ILE A 115 15.01 -3.65 12.02
C ILE A 115 13.85 -3.34 11.04
N ASP A 116 13.29 -4.37 10.42
CA ASP A 116 12.13 -4.25 9.53
C ASP A 116 10.81 -4.61 10.23
N ARG A 117 10.85 -4.96 11.55
CA ARG A 117 9.64 -5.18 12.34
C ARG A 117 8.97 -3.86 12.68
N LYS A 118 7.67 -3.78 12.45
CA LYS A 118 6.84 -2.67 12.92
C LYS A 118 6.64 -2.78 14.44
N PRO A 119 6.48 -1.65 15.15
CA PRO A 119 6.06 -1.68 16.55
C PRO A 119 4.66 -2.28 16.67
N PHE A 120 4.31 -2.79 17.85
CA PHE A 120 2.99 -3.31 18.12
C PHE A 120 1.92 -2.23 17.96
N SER A 121 0.80 -2.62 17.34
CA SER A 121 -0.38 -1.76 17.21
C SER A 121 -1.22 -1.77 18.50
N GLU A 122 -2.13 -0.82 18.63
CA GLU A 122 -3.09 -0.78 19.76
C GLU A 122 -4.01 -2.02 19.78
N PHE A 123 -4.23 -2.64 18.62
CA PHE A 123 -4.99 -3.89 18.48
C PHE A 123 -4.07 -4.96 17.91
N PHE A 124 -3.10 -5.38 18.69
CA PHE A 124 -1.99 -6.27 18.29
C PHE A 124 -2.41 -7.55 17.57
N PHE A 125 -3.64 -8.01 17.75
CA PHE A 125 -4.14 -9.25 17.11
C PHE A 125 -4.11 -9.24 15.57
N VAL A 126 -3.94 -8.07 14.95
CA VAL A 126 -3.84 -7.93 13.50
C VAL A 126 -2.39 -7.82 13.00
N ASP A 127 -1.43 -7.61 13.89
CA ASP A 127 -0.02 -7.35 13.54
C ASP A 127 0.62 -8.47 12.72
N PRO A 128 0.44 -9.78 13.03
CA PRO A 128 0.99 -10.86 12.21
C PRO A 128 0.40 -10.96 10.81
N TYR A 129 -0.64 -10.18 10.53
CA TYR A 129 -1.35 -10.11 9.26
C TYR A 129 -1.27 -8.71 8.60
N ASP A 130 -0.37 -7.86 9.05
CA ASP A 130 -0.22 -6.47 8.58
C ASP A 130 -0.05 -6.37 7.06
N TYR A 131 0.61 -7.35 6.44
CA TYR A 131 0.85 -7.43 5.00
C TYR A 131 -0.43 -7.55 4.15
N THR A 132 -1.53 -7.97 4.75
CA THR A 132 -2.83 -8.07 4.08
C THR A 132 -3.64 -6.77 4.17
N THR A 133 -3.21 -5.82 5.01
CA THR A 133 -3.84 -4.53 5.23
C THR A 133 -3.17 -3.48 4.33
N LYS A 134 -3.96 -2.62 3.70
CA LYS A 134 -3.44 -1.48 2.93
C LYS A 134 -3.64 -0.21 3.74
N GLU A 135 -2.56 0.23 4.37
CA GLU A 135 -2.52 1.53 5.04
C GLU A 135 -2.52 2.67 4.00
N PRO A 136 -2.90 3.91 4.37
CA PRO A 136 -2.88 5.05 3.44
C PRO A 136 -1.51 5.29 2.79
N GLU A 137 -0.41 5.01 3.51
CA GLU A 137 0.96 5.13 3.03
C GLU A 137 1.33 4.08 1.98
N ASP A 138 0.68 2.92 2.01
CA ASP A 138 0.92 1.79 1.08
C ASP A 138 -0.12 1.72 -0.03
N PHE A 139 -1.24 2.45 0.11
CA PHE A 139 -2.31 2.45 -0.86
C PHE A 139 -1.98 3.35 -2.05
N LEU A 140 -2.03 2.79 -3.26
CA LEU A 140 -1.80 3.55 -4.49
C LEU A 140 -3.10 4.20 -4.98
N TYR A 141 -3.19 5.50 -4.80
CA TYR A 141 -4.21 6.34 -5.42
C TYR A 141 -3.85 6.58 -6.89
N LEU A 142 -4.84 6.61 -7.75
CA LEU A 142 -4.65 6.74 -9.19
C LEU A 142 -5.37 7.97 -9.75
N ASN A 143 -4.74 8.64 -10.72
CA ASN A 143 -5.35 9.61 -11.62
C ASN A 143 -5.04 9.15 -13.06
N THR A 144 -6.06 8.98 -13.88
CA THR A 144 -5.94 8.33 -15.19
C THR A 144 -6.60 9.13 -16.27
N LEU A 145 -6.01 9.16 -17.48
CA LEU A 145 -6.65 9.71 -18.68
C LEU A 145 -7.70 8.75 -19.26
N SER A 146 -7.51 7.46 -19.08
CA SER A 146 -8.42 6.39 -19.46
C SER A 146 -8.58 5.41 -18.31
N PRO A 147 -9.67 4.66 -18.18
CA PRO A 147 -9.83 3.68 -17.12
C PRO A 147 -8.64 2.72 -17.04
N TYR A 148 -8.16 2.50 -15.82
CA TYR A 148 -7.13 1.50 -15.50
C TYR A 148 -7.76 0.34 -14.77
N THR A 149 -7.46 -0.88 -15.20
CA THR A 149 -7.89 -2.11 -14.52
C THR A 149 -6.70 -3.06 -14.41
N HIS A 150 -6.47 -3.59 -13.23
CA HIS A 150 -5.57 -4.71 -12.98
C HIS A 150 -6.39 -5.87 -12.43
N ILE A 151 -6.15 -7.08 -12.93
CA ILE A 151 -6.74 -8.31 -12.42
C ILE A 151 -5.63 -9.35 -12.37
N SER A 152 -5.51 -10.04 -11.26
CA SER A 152 -4.66 -11.23 -11.15
C SER A 152 -5.43 -12.40 -10.55
N TYR A 153 -5.04 -13.59 -10.96
CA TYR A 153 -5.51 -14.85 -10.43
C TYR A 153 -4.34 -15.81 -10.30
N ASP A 154 -4.21 -16.43 -9.15
CA ASP A 154 -3.27 -17.53 -8.95
C ASP A 154 -3.92 -18.67 -8.17
N ASN A 155 -3.42 -19.88 -8.43
CA ASN A 155 -3.97 -21.10 -7.89
C ASN A 155 -2.85 -22.13 -7.68
N CYS A 156 -3.02 -22.98 -6.68
CA CYS A 156 -2.18 -24.16 -6.48
C CYS A 156 -2.94 -25.30 -5.85
N GLY A 157 -2.33 -26.50 -5.86
CA GLY A 157 -2.89 -27.68 -5.25
C GLY A 157 -4.13 -28.23 -5.97
N ASP A 158 -4.92 -29.00 -5.26
CA ASP A 158 -6.12 -29.64 -5.76
C ASP A 158 -7.37 -29.28 -4.95
N LYS A 159 -8.41 -30.11 -5.00
CA LYS A 159 -9.65 -29.87 -4.25
C LYS A 159 -9.50 -30.10 -2.73
N GLN A 160 -8.48 -30.81 -2.28
CA GLN A 160 -8.27 -31.10 -0.86
C GLN A 160 -7.39 -30.01 -0.20
N ASN A 161 -6.30 -29.62 -0.84
CA ASN A 161 -5.28 -28.75 -0.25
C ASN A 161 -5.04 -27.44 -1.01
N GLY A 162 -5.80 -27.20 -2.09
CA GLY A 162 -5.55 -26.08 -2.98
C GLY A 162 -5.83 -24.70 -2.40
N GLU A 163 -5.25 -23.71 -3.05
CA GLU A 163 -5.42 -22.27 -2.76
C GLU A 163 -5.95 -21.57 -4.01
N ASP A 164 -6.84 -20.61 -3.80
CA ASP A 164 -7.37 -19.72 -4.83
C ASP A 164 -7.16 -18.27 -4.39
N HIS A 165 -6.55 -17.44 -5.23
CA HIS A 165 -6.30 -16.03 -4.97
C HIS A 165 -6.72 -15.18 -6.15
N ILE A 166 -7.47 -14.10 -5.90
CA ILE A 166 -7.92 -13.11 -6.88
C ILE A 166 -7.65 -11.72 -6.32
N ASP A 167 -6.91 -10.92 -7.05
CA ASP A 167 -6.72 -9.49 -6.80
C ASP A 167 -7.24 -8.67 -7.98
N ALA A 168 -7.96 -7.59 -7.71
CA ALA A 168 -8.49 -6.71 -8.74
C ALA A 168 -8.43 -5.25 -8.30
N LYS A 169 -7.88 -4.39 -9.15
CA LYS A 169 -7.82 -2.95 -8.94
C LYS A 169 -8.40 -2.21 -10.12
N PHE A 170 -9.22 -1.21 -9.83
CA PHE A 170 -9.84 -0.35 -10.82
C PHE A 170 -9.64 1.12 -10.47
N GLY A 171 -9.38 1.96 -11.47
CA GLY A 171 -9.29 3.39 -11.32
C GLY A 171 -9.83 4.13 -12.52
N ILE A 172 -10.59 5.19 -12.28
CA ILE A 172 -11.18 6.06 -13.28
C ILE A 172 -11.19 7.50 -12.81
N ASN A 173 -11.18 8.44 -13.74
CA ASN A 173 -11.32 9.85 -13.44
C ASN A 173 -12.64 10.42 -13.95
N ALA A 174 -13.27 11.24 -13.11
CA ALA A 174 -14.35 12.15 -13.49
C ALA A 174 -13.75 13.55 -13.72
N GLY A 175 -13.28 13.79 -14.95
CA GLY A 175 -12.53 15.00 -15.29
C GLY A 175 -11.06 14.93 -14.86
N LYS A 176 -10.38 16.10 -14.84
CA LYS A 176 -8.91 16.17 -14.61
C LYS A 176 -8.49 16.04 -13.15
N ARG A 177 -9.39 16.27 -12.21
CA ARG A 177 -9.04 16.45 -10.79
C ARG A 177 -9.62 15.40 -9.86
N LEU A 178 -10.73 14.77 -10.24
CA LEU A 178 -11.43 13.80 -9.42
C LEU A 178 -11.12 12.39 -9.93
N GLY A 179 -10.40 11.61 -9.15
CA GLY A 179 -10.14 10.20 -9.36
C GLY A 179 -10.92 9.34 -8.36
N MET A 180 -11.35 8.16 -8.78
CA MET A 180 -12.01 7.19 -7.91
C MET A 180 -11.75 5.77 -8.38
N GLY A 181 -11.92 4.82 -7.49
CA GLY A 181 -11.76 3.42 -7.83
C GLY A 181 -11.93 2.48 -6.65
N PHE A 182 -11.62 1.23 -6.91
CA PHE A 182 -11.66 0.18 -5.90
C PHE A 182 -10.45 -0.76 -6.02
N ASP A 183 -10.19 -1.47 -4.92
CA ASP A 183 -9.17 -2.50 -4.80
C ASP A 183 -9.80 -3.68 -4.05
N LEU A 184 -9.77 -4.88 -4.63
CA LEU A 184 -10.35 -6.10 -4.08
C LEU A 184 -9.26 -7.16 -4.00
N ASP A 185 -9.24 -7.91 -2.91
CA ASP A 185 -8.34 -9.02 -2.70
C ASP A 185 -9.12 -10.15 -2.02
N TYR A 186 -9.13 -11.32 -2.62
CA TYR A 186 -9.79 -12.50 -2.10
C TYR A 186 -8.86 -13.70 -2.17
N TYR A 187 -8.65 -14.33 -1.03
CA TYR A 187 -7.88 -15.54 -0.90
C TYR A 187 -8.66 -16.61 -0.13
N TYR A 188 -8.52 -17.83 -0.57
CA TYR A 188 -9.00 -19.01 0.13
C TYR A 188 -8.00 -20.15 -0.01
N GLY A 189 -7.47 -20.68 1.12
CA GLY A 189 -6.60 -21.83 1.21
C GLY A 189 -7.24 -22.95 2.04
N ARG A 190 -7.16 -24.17 1.56
CA ARG A 190 -7.68 -25.36 2.27
C ARG A 190 -6.68 -25.88 3.28
N GLY A 191 -5.39 -25.80 2.95
CA GLY A 191 -4.29 -26.29 3.80
C GLY A 191 -3.78 -27.65 3.43
N TYR A 192 -2.50 -27.84 3.57
CA TYR A 192 -1.80 -29.10 3.32
C TYR A 192 -1.82 -30.01 4.53
N TYR A 193 -1.84 -29.45 5.73
CA TYR A 193 -1.99 -30.17 7.00
C TYR A 193 -3.41 -30.06 7.52
N GLN A 194 -3.77 -30.94 8.45
CA GLN A 194 -5.09 -30.92 9.05
C GLN A 194 -5.40 -29.61 9.74
N ASN A 195 -6.66 -29.19 9.70
CA ASN A 195 -7.17 -27.99 10.39
C ASN A 195 -6.40 -26.69 10.07
N GLN A 196 -5.99 -26.47 8.81
CA GLN A 196 -5.15 -25.35 8.39
C GLN A 196 -5.83 -24.40 7.40
N ALA A 197 -7.14 -24.56 7.16
CA ALA A 197 -7.84 -23.71 6.18
C ALA A 197 -7.88 -22.25 6.62
N ASN A 198 -7.72 -21.34 5.66
CA ASN A 198 -7.82 -19.91 5.90
C ASN A 198 -8.48 -19.16 4.74
N SER A 199 -9.06 -18.02 5.04
CA SER A 199 -9.67 -17.15 4.06
C SER A 199 -9.41 -15.70 4.39
N HIS A 200 -9.23 -14.90 3.35
CA HIS A 200 -9.07 -13.46 3.42
C HIS A 200 -9.94 -12.80 2.38
N PHE A 201 -10.54 -11.68 2.75
CA PHE A 201 -11.25 -10.79 1.86
C PHE A 201 -10.97 -9.36 2.25
N ARG A 202 -10.53 -8.55 1.28
CA ARG A 202 -10.38 -7.10 1.39
C ARG A 202 -11.17 -6.43 0.29
N ALA A 203 -11.91 -5.40 0.67
CA ALA A 203 -12.52 -4.47 -0.28
C ALA A 203 -12.18 -3.05 0.14
N SER A 204 -11.58 -2.29 -0.74
CA SER A 204 -11.22 -0.88 -0.54
C SER A 204 -11.85 -0.03 -1.61
N LEU A 205 -12.41 1.12 -1.21
CA LEU A 205 -12.92 2.16 -2.10
C LEU A 205 -12.10 3.42 -1.86
N TYR A 206 -11.73 4.11 -2.91
CA TYR A 206 -11.02 5.37 -2.79
C TYR A 206 -11.59 6.46 -3.69
N ALA A 207 -11.43 7.70 -3.25
CA ALA A 207 -11.69 8.88 -4.03
C ALA A 207 -10.61 9.93 -3.77
N THR A 208 -10.22 10.65 -4.80
CA THR A 208 -9.22 11.71 -4.69
C THR A 208 -9.66 12.93 -5.46
N TYR A 209 -9.45 14.09 -4.87
CA TYR A 209 -9.57 15.36 -5.58
C TYR A 209 -8.26 16.13 -5.45
N VAL A 210 -7.59 16.38 -6.56
CA VAL A 210 -6.30 17.08 -6.59
C VAL A 210 -6.45 18.36 -7.38
N GLY A 211 -6.77 19.45 -6.68
CA GLY A 211 -6.87 20.80 -7.22
C GLY A 211 -5.72 21.69 -6.75
N ASP A 212 -5.65 22.90 -7.28
CA ASP A 212 -4.58 23.86 -6.95
C ASP A 212 -4.68 24.35 -5.50
N ARG A 213 -5.89 24.69 -5.05
CA ARG A 213 -6.15 25.22 -3.71
C ARG A 213 -6.67 24.16 -2.74
N TYR A 214 -7.42 23.21 -3.22
CA TYR A 214 -8.02 22.17 -2.40
C TYR A 214 -7.61 20.79 -2.88
N GLN A 215 -7.24 19.92 -1.93
CA GLN A 215 -6.90 18.54 -2.17
C GLN A 215 -7.62 17.67 -1.14
N MET A 216 -8.07 16.50 -1.55
CA MET A 216 -8.79 15.56 -0.72
C MET A 216 -8.43 14.13 -1.11
N HIS A 217 -8.28 13.27 -0.13
CA HIS A 217 -8.10 11.84 -0.29
C HIS A 217 -9.05 11.12 0.67
N PHE A 218 -9.72 10.13 0.15
CA PHE A 218 -10.59 9.24 0.89
C PHE A 218 -10.19 7.80 0.61
N LEU A 219 -10.11 6.98 1.65
CA LEU A 219 -9.91 5.54 1.58
C LEU A 219 -10.82 4.88 2.61
N GLY A 220 -11.73 4.04 2.15
CA GLY A 220 -12.56 3.20 3.01
C GLY A 220 -12.27 1.74 2.71
N SER A 221 -11.87 0.96 3.70
CA SER A 221 -11.49 -0.44 3.54
C SER A 221 -12.23 -1.33 4.53
N ALA A 222 -12.62 -2.51 4.09
CA ALA A 222 -13.19 -3.55 4.93
C ALA A 222 -12.41 -4.85 4.72
N TYR A 223 -12.08 -5.50 5.83
CA TYR A 223 -11.29 -6.73 5.86
C TYR A 223 -12.08 -7.81 6.60
N HIS A 224 -12.10 -9.00 6.05
CA HIS A 224 -12.55 -10.21 6.71
C HIS A 224 -11.48 -11.26 6.61
N ARG A 225 -11.04 -11.79 7.73
CA ARG A 225 -10.01 -12.82 7.81
C ARG A 225 -10.44 -13.90 8.77
N LYS A 226 -10.32 -15.15 8.33
CA LYS A 226 -10.54 -16.32 9.16
C LYS A 226 -9.42 -17.31 8.92
N ALA A 227 -8.71 -17.70 9.96
CA ALA A 227 -7.69 -18.74 9.95
C ALA A 227 -8.10 -19.85 10.91
N THR A 228 -8.14 -21.09 10.43
CA THR A 228 -8.28 -22.26 11.29
C THR A 228 -6.94 -22.49 11.99
N GLU A 229 -6.99 -22.73 13.28
CA GLU A 229 -5.84 -22.91 14.12
C GLU A 229 -5.66 -24.39 14.44
N ASN A 230 -4.61 -24.99 13.93
CA ASN A 230 -4.29 -26.40 14.18
C ASN A 230 -3.36 -26.62 15.37
N GLY A 231 -2.79 -25.54 15.93
CA GLY A 231 -1.85 -25.63 17.04
C GLY A 231 -0.51 -26.29 16.70
N GLY A 232 -0.20 -26.50 15.41
CA GLY A 232 0.97 -27.25 14.95
C GLY A 232 0.77 -28.76 14.99
N ILE A 233 1.74 -29.51 14.48
CA ILE A 233 1.74 -30.99 14.51
C ILE A 233 2.02 -31.51 15.92
N VAL A 234 1.48 -32.69 16.23
CA VAL A 234 1.60 -33.32 17.56
C VAL A 234 3.05 -33.72 17.87
N ASN A 235 3.75 -34.27 16.90
CA ASN A 235 5.13 -34.76 17.07
C ASN A 235 5.93 -34.38 15.79
N ASP A 236 7.01 -33.62 15.97
CA ASP A 236 7.88 -33.21 14.88
C ASP A 236 8.58 -34.36 14.16
N ASN A 237 8.72 -35.50 14.83
CA ASN A 237 9.31 -36.73 14.24
C ASN A 237 8.50 -37.25 13.05
N TYR A 238 7.21 -36.98 12.97
CA TYR A 238 6.42 -37.33 11.78
C TYR A 238 7.00 -36.76 10.50
N ILE A 239 7.73 -35.63 10.59
CA ILE A 239 8.44 -34.97 9.50
C ILE A 239 9.92 -35.27 9.52
N THR A 240 10.60 -35.05 10.69
CA THR A 240 12.06 -35.06 10.78
C THR A 240 12.61 -36.48 10.77
N HIS A 241 11.94 -37.42 11.46
CA HIS A 241 12.36 -38.82 11.66
C HIS A 241 11.19 -39.81 11.51
N PRO A 242 10.51 -39.80 10.35
CA PRO A 242 9.35 -40.70 10.15
C PRO A 242 9.70 -42.18 10.28
N GLU A 243 10.99 -42.54 10.15
CA GLU A 243 11.50 -43.91 10.35
C GLU A 243 11.49 -44.36 11.80
N LEU A 244 11.38 -43.44 12.76
CA LEU A 244 11.27 -43.79 14.19
C LEU A 244 9.83 -44.01 14.64
N GLU A 245 8.85 -43.61 13.82
CA GLU A 245 7.43 -43.69 14.12
C GLU A 245 6.83 -45.00 13.65
N THR A 246 5.89 -45.51 14.40
CA THR A 246 5.19 -46.77 14.08
C THR A 246 4.25 -46.62 12.88
N THR A 247 3.76 -45.43 12.63
CA THR A 247 2.85 -45.08 11.52
C THR A 247 3.47 -43.98 10.70
N GLN A 248 3.55 -44.19 9.40
CA GLN A 248 3.95 -43.13 8.45
C GLN A 248 2.69 -42.48 7.92
N TYR A 249 2.63 -41.16 8.06
CA TYR A 249 1.50 -40.32 7.62
C TYR A 249 1.82 -39.63 6.30
N SER A 250 0.82 -39.46 5.45
CA SER A 250 0.84 -38.41 4.43
C SER A 250 0.62 -37.02 5.09
N GLU A 251 0.96 -35.91 4.42
CA GLU A 251 0.89 -34.57 5.03
C GLU A 251 -0.51 -34.24 5.60
N ASP A 252 -1.54 -34.57 4.87
CA ASP A 252 -2.93 -34.36 5.21
C ASP A 252 -3.47 -35.30 6.31
N GLU A 253 -2.70 -36.34 6.67
CA GLU A 253 -3.03 -37.28 7.74
C GLU A 253 -2.27 -37.04 9.03
N ILE A 254 -1.19 -36.19 9.00
CA ILE A 254 -0.40 -35.91 10.20
C ILE A 254 -1.28 -35.29 11.28
N PRO A 255 -1.32 -35.89 12.49
CA PRO A 255 -2.11 -35.36 13.58
C PRO A 255 -1.68 -33.97 14.02
N THR A 256 -2.65 -33.08 14.23
CA THR A 256 -2.47 -31.73 14.75
C THR A 256 -3.06 -31.58 16.15
N VAL A 257 -2.50 -30.66 16.93
CA VAL A 257 -2.85 -30.50 18.36
C VAL A 257 -4.28 -30.00 18.53
N LEU A 258 -4.70 -29.04 17.70
CA LEU A 258 -6.01 -28.41 17.79
C LEU A 258 -6.89 -28.79 16.60
N SER A 259 -8.17 -28.95 16.86
CA SER A 259 -9.20 -29.18 15.85
C SER A 259 -10.42 -28.31 16.09
N ARG A 260 -11.08 -27.84 15.03
CA ARG A 260 -12.23 -26.92 15.07
C ARG A 260 -11.98 -25.60 15.81
N ASN A 261 -10.75 -25.15 15.83
CA ASN A 261 -10.36 -23.85 16.39
C ASN A 261 -10.13 -22.86 15.26
N TYR A 262 -10.49 -21.60 15.47
CA TYR A 262 -10.22 -20.56 14.49
C TYR A 262 -10.07 -19.17 15.11
N ASN A 263 -9.25 -18.36 14.49
CA ASN A 263 -9.20 -16.91 14.66
C ASN A 263 -9.98 -16.23 13.53
N ARG A 264 -10.87 -15.31 13.89
CA ARG A 264 -11.59 -14.47 12.93
C ARG A 264 -11.35 -13.00 13.26
N ASN A 265 -10.84 -12.25 12.30
CA ASN A 265 -10.65 -10.80 12.41
C ASN A 265 -11.54 -10.11 11.37
N ASN A 266 -12.39 -9.19 11.82
CA ASN A 266 -13.14 -8.27 11.00
C ASN A 266 -12.61 -6.86 11.27
N SER A 267 -12.22 -6.15 10.25
CA SER A 267 -11.66 -4.81 10.41
C SER A 267 -12.27 -3.88 9.38
N GLN A 268 -12.49 -2.64 9.80
CA GLN A 268 -12.94 -1.56 8.95
C GLN A 268 -12.05 -0.36 9.22
N HIS A 269 -11.54 0.23 8.16
CA HIS A 269 -10.69 1.39 8.22
C HIS A 269 -11.23 2.47 7.30
N LEU A 270 -11.33 3.69 7.81
CA LEU A 270 -11.70 4.86 7.03
C LEU A 270 -10.67 5.95 7.27
N PHE A 271 -10.01 6.34 6.22
CA PHE A 271 -9.09 7.46 6.19
C PHE A 271 -9.63 8.57 5.30
N PHE A 272 -9.65 9.77 5.82
CA PHE A 272 -10.02 10.97 5.10
C PHE A 272 -9.00 12.06 5.37
N SER A 273 -8.41 12.59 4.33
CA SER A 273 -7.46 13.69 4.42
C SER A 273 -7.90 14.80 3.48
N HIS A 274 -7.89 16.03 3.97
CA HIS A 274 -8.08 17.18 3.11
C HIS A 274 -7.23 18.35 3.55
N ARG A 275 -6.88 19.18 2.56
CA ARG A 275 -6.11 20.40 2.80
C ARG A 275 -6.59 21.55 1.93
N TYR A 276 -6.46 22.73 2.48
CA TYR A 276 -6.66 23.98 1.75
C TYR A 276 -5.36 24.75 1.68
N ASN A 277 -4.89 24.98 0.45
CA ASN A 277 -3.66 25.69 0.16
C ASN A 277 -3.93 27.18 -0.05
N ILE A 278 -3.23 28.02 0.68
CA ILE A 278 -3.22 29.47 0.54
C ILE A 278 -1.93 29.85 -0.18
N GLY A 279 -2.04 30.64 -1.25
CA GLY A 279 -0.88 30.99 -2.07
C GLY A 279 -1.24 31.99 -3.17
N PHE A 280 -0.40 32.10 -4.17
CA PHE A 280 -0.52 33.06 -5.26
C PHE A 280 -0.24 32.39 -6.61
N TYR A 281 -0.67 33.07 -7.69
CA TYR A 281 -0.35 32.64 -9.04
C TYR A 281 0.93 33.30 -9.53
N ARG A 282 1.87 32.51 -10.02
CA ARG A 282 3.11 32.95 -10.66
C ARG A 282 3.08 32.62 -12.14
N LYS A 283 3.55 33.56 -12.99
CA LYS A 283 3.79 33.25 -14.40
C LYS A 283 5.07 32.43 -14.53
N VAL A 284 4.99 31.27 -15.13
CA VAL A 284 6.12 30.35 -15.38
C VAL A 284 6.19 30.07 -16.87
N LYS A 285 7.39 29.99 -17.42
CA LYS A 285 7.59 29.66 -18.83
C LYS A 285 7.14 28.23 -19.09
N MET A 286 6.29 28.04 -20.10
CA MET A 286 5.84 26.70 -20.55
C MET A 286 7.00 25.96 -21.21
N THR A 287 6.97 24.64 -21.13
CA THR A 287 7.84 23.78 -21.95
C THR A 287 7.41 23.82 -23.40
N ASP A 288 8.32 23.46 -24.32
CA ASP A 288 8.01 23.45 -25.75
C ASP A 288 6.85 22.49 -26.09
N GLU A 289 6.72 21.41 -25.31
CA GLU A 289 5.60 20.47 -25.43
C GLU A 289 4.28 21.08 -24.97
N GLU A 290 4.27 21.81 -23.87
CA GLU A 290 3.09 22.53 -23.38
C GLU A 290 2.64 23.64 -24.34
N ILE A 291 3.60 24.36 -24.97
CA ILE A 291 3.32 25.37 -25.97
C ILE A 291 2.63 24.74 -27.18
N LYS A 292 3.18 23.60 -27.69
CA LYS A 292 2.58 22.87 -28.81
C LYS A 292 1.18 22.35 -28.47
N ALA A 293 1.01 21.79 -27.27
CA ALA A 293 -0.28 21.29 -26.81
C ALA A 293 -1.33 22.41 -26.69
N ARG A 294 -0.92 23.60 -26.22
CA ARG A 294 -1.79 24.78 -26.14
C ARG A 294 -2.19 25.30 -27.52
N GLN A 295 -1.24 25.38 -28.45
CA GLN A 295 -1.49 25.78 -29.83
C GLN A 295 -2.48 24.81 -30.51
N PHE A 296 -2.27 23.51 -30.31
CA PHE A 296 -3.15 22.49 -30.85
C PHE A 296 -4.57 22.58 -30.25
N ALA A 297 -4.69 22.77 -28.93
CA ALA A 297 -5.99 22.93 -28.27
C ALA A 297 -6.71 24.21 -28.76
N GLN A 298 -5.99 25.29 -29.01
CA GLN A 298 -6.55 26.51 -29.55
C GLN A 298 -7.02 26.33 -31.00
N ALA A 299 -6.25 25.62 -31.84
CA ALA A 299 -6.64 25.28 -33.20
C ALA A 299 -7.92 24.42 -33.23
N ALA A 300 -7.95 23.36 -32.37
CA ALA A 300 -9.12 22.49 -32.26
C ALA A 300 -10.38 23.24 -31.75
N ALA A 301 -10.22 24.21 -30.84
CA ALA A 301 -11.33 25.03 -30.35
C ALA A 301 -11.87 25.95 -31.47
N LYS A 302 -11.00 26.58 -32.26
CA LYS A 302 -11.40 27.41 -33.43
C LYS A 302 -12.11 26.58 -34.48
N ASP A 303 -11.62 25.40 -34.81
CA ASP A 303 -12.25 24.46 -35.71
C ASP A 303 -13.67 24.07 -35.28
N LYS A 304 -13.81 23.79 -33.97
CA LYS A 304 -15.12 23.46 -33.38
C LYS A 304 -16.08 24.63 -33.48
N GLU A 305 -15.62 25.83 -33.18
CA GLU A 305 -16.42 27.07 -33.28
C GLU A 305 -16.84 27.38 -34.73
N GLN A 306 -15.93 27.17 -35.70
CA GLN A 306 -16.23 27.28 -37.12
C GLN A 306 -17.28 26.26 -37.62
N ARG A 307 -17.14 24.99 -37.17
CA ARG A 307 -18.14 23.95 -37.50
C ARG A 307 -19.51 24.23 -36.89
N GLU A 308 -19.56 24.74 -35.65
CA GLU A 308 -20.83 25.14 -35.02
C GLU A 308 -21.44 26.34 -35.70
N ALA A 309 -20.63 27.31 -36.16
CA ALA A 309 -21.09 28.43 -36.95
C ALA A 309 -21.62 27.98 -38.33
N GLN A 310 -20.91 27.07 -39.00
CA GLN A 310 -21.36 26.48 -40.29
C GLN A 310 -22.68 25.71 -40.13
N LYS A 311 -22.82 24.89 -39.11
CA LYS A 311 -24.08 24.17 -38.82
C LYS A 311 -25.24 25.12 -38.55
N LYS A 312 -25.02 26.22 -37.84
CA LYS A 312 -26.01 27.27 -37.61
C LYS A 312 -26.43 27.93 -38.94
N THR A 313 -25.45 28.17 -39.84
CA THR A 313 -25.71 28.77 -41.15
C THR A 313 -26.43 27.80 -42.09
N GLU A 314 -26.10 26.50 -42.04
CA GLU A 314 -26.80 25.45 -42.81
C GLU A 314 -28.22 25.22 -42.28
N GLY A 315 -28.43 25.16 -40.96
CA GLY A 315 -29.78 25.11 -40.38
C GLY A 315 -30.65 26.29 -40.72
N MET A 316 -30.10 27.52 -40.79
CA MET A 316 -30.81 28.71 -41.29
C MET A 316 -31.11 28.64 -42.79
N ARG A 317 -30.28 27.94 -43.60
CA ARG A 317 -30.55 27.71 -45.02
C ARG A 317 -31.67 26.68 -45.22
N GLU A 318 -31.71 25.60 -44.43
CA GLU A 318 -32.79 24.60 -44.50
C GLU A 318 -34.12 25.18 -44.04
N ASP A 319 -34.18 25.98 -42.98
CA ASP A 319 -35.39 26.69 -42.55
C ASP A 319 -35.90 27.69 -43.60
N ASN A 320 -35.03 28.33 -44.39
CA ASN A 320 -35.42 29.22 -45.48
C ASN A 320 -35.85 28.48 -46.73
N LEU A 321 -35.43 27.22 -46.98
CA LEU A 321 -35.91 26.42 -48.09
C LEU A 321 -37.31 25.80 -47.84
N GLY A 322 -37.69 25.61 -46.56
CA GLY A 322 -39.00 25.10 -46.17
C GLY A 322 -40.14 26.12 -46.19
N ARG A 323 -39.85 27.44 -46.29
CA ARG A 323 -40.81 28.53 -46.25
C ARG A 323 -41.05 29.21 -47.63
N ARG A 324 -41.27 28.48 -48.71
CA ARG A 324 -41.77 29.02 -49.90
C ARG A 324 -43.22 28.63 -50.10
N LYS A 325 -44.18 29.35 -49.47
CA LYS A 325 -45.52 29.63 -49.97
C LYS A 325 -46.03 30.93 -49.36
N ASN A 326 -46.19 31.96 -50.29
CA ASN A 326 -47.08 33.07 -50.28
C ASN A 326 -47.20 34.02 -49.07
N GLU A 327 -46.28 34.99 -49.01
CA GLU A 327 -46.65 36.36 -48.59
C GLU A 327 -45.77 37.38 -49.28
N PRO A 328 -46.32 38.58 -49.70
CA PRO A 328 -45.57 39.55 -50.46
C PRO A 328 -44.51 40.22 -49.59
N VAL A 329 -43.28 40.22 -50.09
CA VAL A 329 -42.11 40.83 -49.48
C VAL A 329 -42.28 42.34 -49.50
N LYS A 330 -42.39 42.99 -48.36
CA LYS A 330 -42.09 44.39 -48.21
C LYS A 330 -40.56 44.59 -48.27
N GLU A 331 -40.08 45.19 -49.36
CA GLU A 331 -38.71 45.62 -49.50
C GLU A 331 -38.42 46.79 -48.50
N GLY A 332 -37.68 46.48 -47.45
CA GLY A 332 -36.97 47.43 -46.57
C GLY A 332 -35.55 47.62 -47.07
N PRO A 333 -34.90 48.75 -46.84
CA PRO A 333 -33.56 49.04 -47.35
C PRO A 333 -32.57 48.05 -46.72
N LYS A 334 -31.80 47.43 -47.58
CA LYS A 334 -30.74 46.46 -47.21
C LYS A 334 -29.65 47.21 -46.47
N GLY A 335 -29.38 46.82 -45.22
CA GLY A 335 -28.04 47.01 -44.63
C GLY A 335 -27.92 47.72 -43.30
N ARG A 336 -29.00 48.07 -42.59
CA ARG A 336 -28.83 48.71 -41.26
C ARG A 336 -29.89 48.18 -40.25
N PRO A 337 -29.50 47.78 -39.06
CA PRO A 337 -30.45 47.56 -37.98
C PRO A 337 -31.08 48.89 -37.56
N ASP A 338 -32.38 48.94 -37.31
CA ASP A 338 -33.18 50.14 -36.98
C ASP A 338 -32.71 50.91 -35.74
N ASN A 339 -31.77 50.35 -34.96
CA ASN A 339 -31.20 50.92 -33.72
C ASN A 339 -29.77 51.40 -33.86
N ALA A 340 -29.17 51.39 -35.02
CA ALA A 340 -27.79 51.86 -35.20
C ALA A 340 -27.74 53.41 -35.32
N LYS A 341 -27.46 54.09 -34.23
CA LYS A 341 -27.12 55.53 -34.23
C LYS A 341 -25.66 55.72 -34.60
N ILE A 342 -25.38 56.52 -35.61
CA ILE A 342 -24.04 57.01 -35.92
C ILE A 342 -23.72 58.17 -34.95
N MET A 343 -22.63 58.07 -34.30
CA MET A 343 -22.09 59.14 -33.44
C MET A 343 -21.70 60.34 -34.36
N GLY A 344 -22.55 61.40 -34.41
CA GLY A 344 -22.31 62.56 -35.22
C GLY A 344 -23.58 63.29 -35.67
N ASP A 345 -24.81 62.77 -35.50
CA ASP A 345 -26.03 63.37 -36.05
C ASP A 345 -26.83 64.28 -35.10
N GLU A 346 -26.29 64.62 -33.90
CA GLU A 346 -26.91 65.66 -33.06
C GLU A 346 -25.88 66.69 -32.58
N PRO A 347 -26.13 68.03 -32.81
CA PRO A 347 -25.31 69.08 -32.23
C PRO A 347 -25.79 69.37 -30.79
N GLY A 348 -24.86 69.13 -29.83
CA GLY A 348 -24.95 69.78 -28.54
C GLY A 348 -25.69 69.08 -27.42
N THR A 349 -24.99 68.26 -26.65
CA THR A 349 -25.01 68.32 -25.19
C THR A 349 -23.81 67.55 -24.65
N GLN A 350 -22.83 68.28 -24.18
CA GLN A 350 -21.75 67.68 -23.37
C GLN A 350 -22.37 67.22 -22.06
N LYS A 351 -22.39 65.89 -21.86
CA LYS A 351 -22.46 65.29 -20.53
C LYS A 351 -21.07 64.74 -20.19
N ASP A 352 -20.50 65.32 -19.15
CA ASP A 352 -19.29 64.86 -18.52
C ASP A 352 -19.44 63.40 -18.08
N THR A 353 -18.87 62.49 -18.83
CA THR A 353 -18.62 61.14 -18.39
C THR A 353 -17.25 61.12 -17.71
N PRO A 354 -17.10 60.44 -16.55
CA PRO A 354 -15.81 60.34 -15.88
C PRO A 354 -14.77 59.76 -16.82
N ALA A 355 -13.61 60.41 -16.86
CA ALA A 355 -12.50 59.98 -17.69
C ALA A 355 -12.13 58.54 -17.36
N ASP A 356 -12.31 57.61 -18.33
CA ASP A 356 -11.79 56.27 -18.27
C ASP A 356 -10.26 56.34 -18.22
N SER A 357 -9.72 56.12 -17.01
CA SER A 357 -8.27 56.24 -16.72
C SER A 357 -7.43 55.16 -17.42
N THR A 358 -8.04 54.31 -18.26
CA THR A 358 -7.35 53.29 -19.01
C THR A 358 -6.98 53.70 -20.46
N ARG A 359 -7.37 54.89 -20.93
CA ARG A 359 -7.01 55.37 -22.27
C ARG A 359 -5.66 56.10 -22.23
N ILE A 360 -4.62 55.45 -22.77
CA ILE A 360 -3.33 56.07 -23.01
C ILE A 360 -3.44 57.01 -24.17
N LYS A 361 -3.24 58.35 -23.95
CA LYS A 361 -3.09 59.36 -25.02
C LYS A 361 -1.73 59.16 -25.66
N VAL A 362 -1.71 58.80 -26.94
CA VAL A 362 -0.48 58.65 -27.73
C VAL A 362 -0.38 59.88 -28.65
N GLU A 363 0.72 60.63 -28.48
CA GLU A 363 0.89 61.93 -29.17
C GLU A 363 1.54 61.86 -30.56
N SER A 364 2.06 60.66 -30.97
CA SER A 364 2.64 60.44 -32.29
C SER A 364 2.44 59.01 -32.82
N GLN A 365 2.47 58.87 -34.15
CA GLN A 365 2.40 57.57 -34.83
C GLN A 365 3.55 56.65 -34.43
N GLU A 366 4.75 57.17 -34.26
CA GLU A 366 5.93 56.41 -33.82
C GLU A 366 5.78 55.87 -32.39
N ALA A 367 5.17 56.65 -31.50
CA ALA A 367 4.87 56.21 -30.14
C ALA A 367 3.81 55.11 -30.11
N MET A 368 2.83 55.17 -31.05
CA MET A 368 1.81 54.13 -31.20
C MET A 368 2.38 52.84 -31.74
N ASP A 369 3.24 52.90 -32.74
CA ASP A 369 3.91 51.73 -33.33
C ASP A 369 4.88 51.09 -32.32
N SER A 370 5.57 51.90 -31.53
CA SER A 370 6.43 51.41 -30.43
C SER A 370 5.61 50.69 -29.35
N LEU A 371 4.47 51.25 -28.93
CA LEU A 371 3.55 50.63 -27.97
C LEU A 371 2.91 49.36 -28.52
N MET A 372 2.55 49.35 -29.81
CA MET A 372 2.03 48.13 -30.48
C MET A 372 3.11 47.05 -30.58
N ALA A 373 4.34 47.41 -30.92
CA ALA A 373 5.47 46.46 -30.95
C ALA A 373 5.80 45.89 -29.56
N GLU A 374 5.78 46.76 -28.53
CA GLU A 374 5.99 46.36 -27.15
C GLU A 374 4.86 45.42 -26.65
N LYS A 375 3.60 45.76 -26.99
CA LYS A 375 2.46 44.93 -26.68
C LYS A 375 2.52 43.59 -27.41
N ALA A 376 2.86 43.56 -28.68
CA ALA A 376 3.04 42.31 -29.45
C ALA A 376 4.17 41.45 -28.87
N LYS A 377 5.27 42.05 -28.43
CA LYS A 377 6.35 41.39 -27.72
C LYS A 377 5.88 40.80 -26.39
N GLN A 378 5.13 41.58 -25.61
CA GLN A 378 4.54 41.13 -24.34
C GLN A 378 3.52 40.00 -24.54
N ASP A 379 2.64 40.15 -25.53
CA ASP A 379 1.66 39.11 -25.88
C ASP A 379 2.35 37.79 -26.35
N SER A 380 3.46 37.92 -27.10
CA SER A 380 4.31 36.79 -27.48
C SER A 380 4.93 36.08 -26.26
N ILE A 381 5.44 36.87 -25.30
CA ILE A 381 5.99 36.36 -24.04
C ILE A 381 4.87 35.68 -23.22
N ASP A 382 3.73 36.35 -23.07
CA ASP A 382 2.59 35.83 -22.31
C ASP A 382 1.98 34.58 -22.96
N ALA A 383 2.08 34.45 -24.30
CA ALA A 383 1.69 33.19 -24.98
C ALA A 383 2.57 31.98 -24.62
N THR A 384 3.81 32.23 -24.20
CA THR A 384 4.74 31.20 -23.74
C THR A 384 4.70 30.97 -22.23
N MET A 385 3.90 31.75 -21.49
CA MET A 385 3.77 31.66 -20.06
C MET A 385 2.48 30.99 -19.64
N LYS A 386 2.55 30.16 -18.56
CA LYS A 386 1.37 29.65 -17.87
C LYS A 386 1.30 30.24 -16.46
N LYS A 387 0.09 30.38 -15.96
CA LYS A 387 -0.13 30.69 -14.55
C LYS A 387 -0.08 29.39 -13.75
N GLU A 388 0.88 29.29 -12.86
CA GLU A 388 1.03 28.17 -11.94
C GLU A 388 0.70 28.65 -10.52
N TYR A 389 -0.13 27.89 -9.83
CA TYR A 389 -0.46 28.20 -8.43
C TYR A 389 0.70 27.76 -7.54
N VAL A 390 1.23 28.66 -6.75
CA VAL A 390 2.31 28.41 -5.79
C VAL A 390 1.72 28.49 -4.40
N PRO A 391 1.53 27.36 -3.74
CA PRO A 391 1.04 27.34 -2.38
C PRO A 391 2.15 27.78 -1.42
N VAL A 392 1.79 28.59 -0.43
CA VAL A 392 2.67 29.10 0.63
C VAL A 392 2.37 28.41 1.95
N THR A 393 1.09 28.38 2.31
CA THR A 393 0.60 27.82 3.57
C THR A 393 -0.53 26.84 3.29
N SER A 394 -0.61 25.77 4.07
CA SER A 394 -1.71 24.82 4.00
C SER A 394 -2.33 24.64 5.37
N ILE A 395 -3.66 24.61 5.40
CA ILE A 395 -4.46 24.16 6.53
C ILE A 395 -4.81 22.71 6.22
N ILE A 396 -4.50 21.81 7.14
CA ILE A 396 -4.58 20.37 6.94
C ILE A 396 -5.50 19.77 8.02
N HIS A 397 -6.34 18.84 7.61
CA HIS A 397 -7.09 17.99 8.51
C HIS A 397 -7.06 16.56 8.01
N THR A 398 -6.80 15.62 8.91
CA THR A 398 -6.93 14.19 8.65
C THR A 398 -7.83 13.55 9.69
N LEU A 399 -8.69 12.66 9.24
CA LEU A 399 -9.53 11.80 10.05
C LEU A 399 -9.16 10.35 9.77
N ASP A 400 -8.91 9.60 10.83
CA ASP A 400 -8.59 8.18 10.81
C ASP A 400 -9.55 7.46 11.75
N LEU A 401 -10.33 6.53 11.22
CA LEU A 401 -11.29 5.74 11.96
C LEU A 401 -10.98 4.26 11.77
N ASN A 402 -10.78 3.56 12.87
CA ASN A 402 -10.54 2.12 12.90
C ASN A 402 -11.60 1.42 13.73
N ASN A 403 -12.12 0.33 13.23
CA ASN A 403 -13.05 -0.55 13.92
C ASN A 403 -12.61 -2.00 13.70
N TYR A 404 -12.12 -2.63 14.75
CA TYR A 404 -11.61 -3.99 14.73
C TYR A 404 -12.44 -4.88 15.65
N GLU A 405 -12.69 -6.11 15.20
CA GLU A 405 -13.29 -7.17 15.99
C GLU A 405 -12.52 -8.45 15.76
N ARG A 406 -12.08 -9.07 16.84
CA ARG A 406 -11.48 -10.41 16.83
C ARG A 406 -12.35 -11.37 17.61
N THR A 407 -12.44 -12.60 17.11
CA THR A 407 -13.00 -13.75 17.83
C THR A 407 -12.01 -14.89 17.76
N TYR A 408 -11.60 -15.41 18.92
CA TYR A 408 -10.98 -16.72 19.02
C TYR A 408 -12.07 -17.70 19.43
N ASN A 409 -12.25 -18.77 18.65
CA ASN A 409 -13.28 -19.77 18.90
C ASN A 409 -12.65 -21.15 18.86
N ALA A 410 -12.96 -21.98 19.85
CA ALA A 410 -12.56 -23.36 19.94
C ALA A 410 -13.77 -24.21 20.36
N ALA A 411 -14.23 -25.09 19.46
CA ALA A 411 -15.29 -26.03 19.79
C ALA A 411 -14.76 -27.25 20.54
N VAL A 412 -13.50 -27.61 20.33
CA VAL A 412 -12.84 -28.75 20.98
C VAL A 412 -11.44 -28.29 21.43
N THR A 413 -11.12 -28.56 22.67
CA THR A 413 -9.79 -28.37 23.25
C THR A 413 -9.34 -29.72 23.82
N PRO A 414 -8.09 -30.14 23.57
CA PRO A 414 -7.55 -31.37 24.21
C PRO A 414 -7.54 -31.22 25.73
N ASP A 415 -7.75 -32.34 26.43
CA ASP A 415 -7.66 -32.40 27.89
C ASP A 415 -6.27 -31.93 28.35
N ASN A 416 -6.22 -31.16 29.43
CA ASN A 416 -4.98 -30.57 30.01
C ASN A 416 -4.16 -29.71 29.04
N TYR A 417 -4.68 -29.29 27.90
CA TYR A 417 -3.95 -28.47 26.94
C TYR A 417 -3.57 -27.11 27.55
N TYR A 418 -4.49 -26.45 28.23
CA TYR A 418 -4.25 -25.21 28.95
C TYR A 418 -3.94 -25.46 30.44
N ALA A 419 -3.06 -24.64 31.02
CA ALA A 419 -2.77 -24.68 32.44
C ALA A 419 -3.93 -24.15 33.29
N ASP A 420 -4.58 -23.13 32.82
CA ASP A 420 -5.60 -22.35 33.57
C ASP A 420 -6.93 -22.25 32.83
N THR A 421 -8.01 -22.07 33.61
CA THR A 421 -9.34 -21.75 33.13
C THR A 421 -9.97 -20.71 34.06
N PHE A 422 -10.29 -19.54 33.53
CA PHE A 422 -10.74 -18.40 34.34
C PHE A 422 -12.28 -18.25 34.33
N TYR A 423 -12.95 -18.66 33.27
CA TYR A 423 -14.40 -18.64 33.17
C TYR A 423 -14.93 -19.79 32.30
N ASP A 424 -16.23 -20.07 32.41
CA ASP A 424 -16.88 -21.16 31.68
C ASP A 424 -17.73 -20.64 30.53
N THR A 425 -17.45 -21.12 29.32
CA THR A 425 -18.23 -20.86 28.11
C THR A 425 -18.22 -22.07 27.19
N ASP A 426 -19.24 -22.18 26.33
CA ASP A 426 -19.21 -23.03 25.15
C ASP A 426 -18.65 -22.27 23.93
N ASP A 427 -18.59 -22.93 22.76
CA ASP A 427 -18.14 -22.33 21.49
C ASP A 427 -19.15 -21.36 20.87
N GLU A 428 -20.37 -21.28 21.39
CA GLU A 428 -21.37 -20.29 21.04
C GLU A 428 -21.28 -19.03 21.93
N GLY A 429 -20.61 -19.15 23.09
CA GLY A 429 -20.44 -18.09 24.08
C GLY A 429 -21.48 -18.12 25.20
N ASN A 430 -22.15 -19.26 25.39
CA ASN A 430 -23.06 -19.45 26.52
C ASN A 430 -22.29 -19.95 27.75
N TYR A 431 -22.78 -19.62 28.93
CA TYR A 431 -22.19 -20.07 30.20
C TYR A 431 -22.33 -21.56 30.41
N GLY A 432 -21.30 -22.18 31.01
CA GLY A 432 -21.30 -23.61 31.43
C GLY A 432 -20.90 -24.60 30.35
N GLY A 433 -20.12 -24.22 29.37
CA GLY A 433 -19.65 -25.06 28.28
C GLY A 433 -18.17 -25.41 28.25
N VAL A 434 -17.77 -26.32 27.37
CA VAL A 434 -16.38 -26.78 27.20
C VAL A 434 -15.62 -26.00 26.15
N GLY A 435 -16.29 -25.24 25.31
CA GLY A 435 -15.69 -24.49 24.23
C GLY A 435 -15.08 -23.14 24.64
N VAL A 436 -14.59 -22.38 23.68
CA VAL A 436 -14.05 -21.04 23.83
C VAL A 436 -14.70 -20.11 22.81
N ASN A 437 -15.10 -18.91 23.24
CA ASN A 437 -15.60 -17.87 22.34
C ASN A 437 -15.19 -16.47 22.82
N ASP A 438 -13.90 -16.21 22.76
CA ASP A 438 -13.34 -14.95 23.26
C ASP A 438 -13.47 -13.86 22.19
N LYS A 439 -14.10 -12.73 22.57
CA LYS A 439 -14.35 -11.60 21.66
C LYS A 439 -13.67 -10.34 22.14
N TYR A 440 -12.95 -9.69 21.24
CA TYR A 440 -12.26 -8.43 21.46
C TYR A 440 -12.69 -7.41 20.42
N LYS A 441 -12.89 -6.17 20.86
CA LYS A 441 -13.23 -5.07 19.95
C LYS A 441 -12.36 -3.87 20.26
N TYR A 442 -11.99 -3.17 19.22
CA TYR A 442 -11.30 -1.91 19.29
C TYR A 442 -11.91 -0.92 18.29
N PHE A 443 -12.20 0.26 18.77
CA PHE A 443 -12.70 1.35 17.95
C PHE A 443 -11.91 2.61 18.27
N SER A 444 -11.34 3.24 17.26
CA SER A 444 -10.64 4.51 17.41
C SER A 444 -11.08 5.54 16.40
N VAL A 445 -11.06 6.79 16.82
CA VAL A 445 -11.24 7.97 15.97
C VAL A 445 -10.12 8.94 16.29
N LYS A 446 -9.25 9.19 15.34
CA LYS A 446 -8.14 10.14 15.43
C LYS A 446 -8.37 11.29 14.46
N ASN A 447 -8.37 12.51 15.00
CA ASN A 447 -8.42 13.75 14.23
C ASN A 447 -7.09 14.48 14.37
N THR A 448 -6.50 14.86 13.25
CA THR A 448 -5.25 15.64 13.25
C THR A 448 -5.47 16.94 12.49
N PHE A 449 -5.20 18.06 13.16
CA PHE A 449 -5.23 19.39 12.57
C PHE A 449 -3.82 19.92 12.46
N GLY A 450 -3.43 20.35 11.26
CA GLY A 450 -2.09 20.84 10.97
C GLY A 450 -2.07 22.16 10.23
N LEU A 451 -1.01 22.93 10.47
CA LEU A 451 -0.63 24.10 9.70
C LEU A 451 0.73 23.83 9.08
N ALA A 452 0.87 24.13 7.80
CA ALA A 452 2.11 23.94 7.08
C ALA A 452 2.55 25.22 6.39
N LEU A 453 3.80 25.59 6.57
CA LEU A 453 4.52 26.53 5.71
C LEU A 453 5.32 25.71 4.71
N LEU A 454 4.99 25.84 3.44
CA LEU A 454 5.52 24.95 2.38
C LEU A 454 6.88 25.44 1.88
N GLU A 455 7.70 24.52 1.41
CA GLU A 455 8.99 24.84 0.80
C GLU A 455 8.84 25.36 -0.64
N GLY A 456 9.80 26.16 -1.11
CA GLY A 456 9.97 26.48 -2.53
C GLY A 456 9.06 27.59 -3.08
N PHE A 457 8.20 28.22 -2.26
CA PHE A 457 7.40 29.36 -2.74
C PHE A 457 8.24 30.61 -3.06
N ASN A 458 9.44 30.69 -2.48
CA ASN A 458 10.44 31.69 -2.83
C ASN A 458 11.86 31.07 -2.78
N LYS A 459 12.88 31.82 -3.27
CA LYS A 459 14.26 31.33 -3.35
C LYS A 459 14.96 31.15 -1.99
N TYR A 460 14.42 31.69 -0.92
CA TYR A 460 15.01 31.63 0.42
C TYR A 460 14.42 30.49 1.25
N MET A 461 13.16 30.14 1.00
CA MET A 461 12.44 29.10 1.75
C MET A 461 12.73 27.72 1.15
N LYS A 462 13.84 27.12 1.58
CA LYS A 462 14.35 25.82 1.07
C LYS A 462 13.88 24.62 1.88
N ALA A 463 13.17 24.83 2.97
CA ALA A 463 12.59 23.78 3.82
C ALA A 463 11.16 24.16 4.20
N GLY A 464 10.30 23.18 4.34
CA GLY A 464 8.93 23.32 4.82
C GLY A 464 8.86 23.05 6.32
N LEU A 465 8.00 23.79 7.01
CA LEU A 465 7.72 23.60 8.44
C LEU A 465 6.25 23.27 8.62
N LYS A 466 5.94 22.23 9.41
CA LYS A 466 4.56 21.88 9.78
C LYS A 466 4.46 21.74 11.28
N GLY A 467 3.32 22.15 11.81
CA GLY A 467 2.91 21.87 13.18
C GLY A 467 1.54 21.24 13.20
N PHE A 468 1.28 20.38 14.17
CA PHE A 468 -0.01 19.70 14.29
C PHE A 468 -0.41 19.45 15.75
N VAL A 469 -1.70 19.24 15.92
CA VAL A 469 -2.32 18.71 17.14
C VAL A 469 -3.20 17.55 16.70
N SER A 470 -3.11 16.41 17.38
CA SER A 470 -3.98 15.27 17.13
C SER A 470 -4.71 14.87 18.42
N TYR A 471 -5.99 14.60 18.27
CA TYR A 471 -6.84 14.05 19.33
C TYR A 471 -7.37 12.68 18.89
N GLU A 472 -7.19 11.69 19.75
CA GLU A 472 -7.63 10.33 19.52
C GLU A 472 -8.50 9.84 20.69
N MET A 473 -9.64 9.27 20.35
CA MET A 473 -10.51 8.53 21.25
C MET A 473 -10.41 7.04 20.91
N ARG A 474 -10.21 6.22 21.92
CA ARG A 474 -10.07 4.77 21.81
C ARG A 474 -11.08 4.09 22.72
N ASN A 475 -11.75 3.08 22.22
CA ASN A 475 -12.70 2.26 22.98
C ASN A 475 -12.35 0.79 22.79
N TYR A 476 -12.24 0.09 23.90
CA TYR A 476 -11.93 -1.34 23.94
C TYR A 476 -13.09 -2.12 24.53
N LYS A 477 -13.25 -3.37 24.08
CA LYS A 477 -14.10 -4.37 24.73
C LYS A 477 -13.36 -5.68 24.81
N MET A 478 -13.39 -6.30 25.97
CA MET A 478 -12.80 -7.61 26.21
C MET A 478 -13.62 -8.38 27.26
N PRO A 479 -13.49 -9.72 27.33
CA PRO A 479 -14.04 -10.50 28.43
C PRO A 479 -13.60 -9.97 29.80
N ALA A 480 -14.48 -10.03 30.77
CA ALA A 480 -14.20 -9.78 32.18
C ALA A 480 -15.13 -10.69 33.01
N ILE A 481 -14.68 -11.07 34.19
CA ILE A 481 -15.44 -11.97 35.07
C ILE A 481 -16.32 -11.12 35.98
N LEU A 482 -17.57 -11.56 36.19
CA LEU A 482 -18.43 -10.99 37.24
C LEU A 482 -17.90 -11.41 38.59
N GLU A 483 -17.67 -10.45 39.47
CA GLU A 483 -17.05 -10.65 40.79
C GLU A 483 -17.76 -11.76 41.59
N GLY A 484 -16.97 -12.74 42.07
CA GLY A 484 -17.46 -13.88 42.84
C GLY A 484 -18.13 -15.00 42.03
N THR A 485 -18.03 -14.96 40.72
CA THR A 485 -18.58 -15.99 39.81
C THR A 485 -17.58 -16.39 38.73
N THR A 486 -17.95 -17.40 37.91
CA THR A 486 -17.24 -17.75 36.67
C THR A 486 -17.98 -17.25 35.44
N GLU A 487 -19.02 -16.42 35.62
CA GLU A 487 -19.74 -15.78 34.53
C GLU A 487 -18.94 -14.63 33.95
N TYR A 488 -18.82 -14.56 32.62
CA TYR A 488 -18.13 -13.49 31.95
C TYR A 488 -19.09 -12.50 31.29
N TYR A 489 -18.64 -11.28 31.11
CA TYR A 489 -19.31 -10.25 30.33
C TYR A 489 -18.28 -9.47 29.48
N LEU A 490 -18.72 -8.70 28.50
CA LEU A 490 -17.85 -7.82 27.73
C LEU A 490 -17.74 -6.45 28.40
N ALA A 491 -16.64 -6.26 29.13
CA ALA A 491 -16.30 -4.98 29.73
C ALA A 491 -15.91 -3.94 28.67
N LYS A 492 -16.15 -2.67 28.98
CA LYS A 492 -15.84 -1.53 28.10
C LYS A 492 -14.84 -0.61 28.78
N TYR A 493 -13.84 -0.22 28.03
CA TYR A 493 -12.82 0.72 28.46
C TYR A 493 -12.68 1.83 27.43
N SER A 494 -12.32 3.03 27.87
CA SER A 494 -12.18 4.19 26.99
C SER A 494 -10.95 5.00 27.38
N GLU A 495 -10.23 5.43 26.36
CA GLU A 495 -9.03 6.24 26.47
C GLU A 495 -9.14 7.48 25.58
N HIS A 496 -8.49 8.55 26.00
CA HIS A 496 -8.40 9.80 25.25
C HIS A 496 -6.95 10.25 25.23
N CYS A 497 -6.42 10.54 24.04
CA CYS A 497 -5.04 10.94 23.85
C CYS A 497 -4.99 12.26 23.08
N LEU A 498 -4.13 13.16 23.53
CA LEU A 498 -3.82 14.40 22.86
C LEU A 498 -2.31 14.45 22.59
N ASN A 499 -1.97 14.55 21.32
CA ASN A 499 -0.57 14.66 20.91
C ASN A 499 -0.34 15.99 20.18
N VAL A 500 0.86 16.52 20.30
CA VAL A 500 1.32 17.69 19.57
C VAL A 500 2.64 17.38 18.89
N GLY A 501 2.89 18.00 17.77
CA GLY A 501 4.15 17.75 17.10
C GLY A 501 4.45 18.71 15.96
N GLY A 502 5.60 18.48 15.33
CA GLY A 502 6.06 19.29 14.22
C GLY A 502 6.96 18.50 13.29
N GLN A 503 7.11 19.01 12.08
CA GLN A 503 7.96 18.43 11.04
C GLN A 503 8.70 19.56 10.31
N LEU A 504 10.00 19.42 10.17
CA LEU A 504 10.86 20.23 9.32
C LEU A 504 11.40 19.34 8.20
N SER A 505 11.08 19.68 6.95
CA SER A 505 11.47 18.82 5.82
C SER A 505 11.92 19.64 4.63
N LYS A 506 12.86 19.04 3.87
CA LYS A 506 13.28 19.51 2.57
C LYS A 506 13.18 18.36 1.59
N THR A 507 12.21 18.44 0.68
CA THR A 507 11.93 17.41 -0.30
C THR A 507 12.29 17.83 -1.72
N GLN A 508 12.50 19.12 -1.97
CA GLN A 508 12.86 19.67 -3.26
C GLN A 508 14.37 19.69 -3.49
N GLY A 509 14.78 19.50 -4.74
CA GLY A 509 16.18 19.47 -5.13
C GLY A 509 16.57 18.12 -5.69
N ARG A 510 17.88 17.94 -5.99
CA ARG A 510 18.40 16.67 -6.55
C ARG A 510 19.44 16.02 -5.65
N THR A 511 20.07 16.80 -4.78
CA THR A 511 21.29 16.39 -4.09
C THR A 511 21.04 16.02 -2.65
N PHE A 512 20.31 16.83 -1.90
CA PHE A 512 20.17 16.70 -0.46
C PHE A 512 18.73 16.90 -0.03
N HIS A 513 18.17 15.89 0.64
CA HIS A 513 16.86 15.93 1.25
C HIS A 513 16.98 15.56 2.71
N PHE A 514 16.11 16.06 3.54
CA PHE A 514 15.99 15.65 4.94
C PHE A 514 14.56 15.80 5.43
N ASN A 515 14.24 15.03 6.45
CA ASN A 515 13.00 15.09 7.19
C ASN A 515 13.31 14.90 8.68
N LEU A 516 12.89 15.85 9.49
CA LEU A 516 12.93 15.77 10.95
C LEU A 516 11.51 15.95 11.47
N ALA A 517 10.99 14.95 12.16
CA ALA A 517 9.65 14.99 12.75
C ALA A 517 9.74 14.70 14.24
N ALA A 518 8.90 15.37 15.04
CA ALA A 518 8.77 15.10 16.46
C ALA A 518 7.30 15.13 16.87
N GLU A 519 6.90 14.19 17.73
CA GLU A 519 5.55 14.10 18.31
C GLU A 519 5.66 13.78 19.78
N LEU A 520 4.89 14.50 20.59
CA LEU A 520 4.82 14.35 22.04
C LEU A 520 3.38 14.07 22.47
N GLY A 521 3.18 13.02 23.24
CA GLY A 521 1.93 12.75 23.95
C GLY A 521 1.79 13.67 25.16
N VAL A 522 0.77 14.53 25.15
CA VAL A 522 0.57 15.57 26.17
C VAL A 522 -0.33 15.09 27.29
N THR A 523 -1.44 14.44 26.92
CA THR A 523 -2.42 13.97 27.91
C THR A 523 -2.93 12.58 27.60
N GLY A 524 -3.61 11.95 28.58
CA GLY A 524 -4.18 10.62 28.49
C GLY A 524 -3.14 9.52 28.58
N MET A 525 -3.44 8.34 28.10
CA MET A 525 -2.54 7.18 28.19
C MET A 525 -1.24 7.37 27.43
N GLN A 526 -1.22 8.24 26.42
CA GLN A 526 0.00 8.59 25.68
C GLN A 526 0.85 9.69 26.36
N SER A 527 0.48 10.15 27.54
CA SER A 527 1.24 11.20 28.25
C SER A 527 2.66 10.78 28.50
N GLY A 528 3.62 11.59 28.00
CA GLY A 528 5.06 11.30 28.06
C GLY A 528 5.59 10.34 26.98
N ALA A 529 4.75 9.90 26.04
CA ALA A 529 5.21 9.27 24.81
C ALA A 529 5.93 10.31 23.94
N LEU A 530 7.04 9.93 23.33
CA LEU A 530 7.84 10.80 22.46
C LEU A 530 8.33 10.02 21.26
N ALA A 531 8.08 10.54 20.08
CA ALA A 531 8.64 10.04 18.84
C ALA A 531 9.44 11.15 18.16
N VAL A 532 10.68 10.88 17.81
CA VAL A 532 11.55 11.75 17.02
C VAL A 532 12.10 10.93 15.87
N ASP A 533 11.84 11.36 14.65
CA ASP A 533 12.27 10.70 13.42
C ASP A 533 13.16 11.65 12.62
N PHE A 534 14.27 11.14 12.12
CA PHE A 534 15.18 11.84 11.25
C PHE A 534 15.56 10.96 10.07
N ASP A 535 15.29 11.43 8.87
CA ASP A 535 15.67 10.79 7.61
C ASP A 535 16.44 11.79 6.75
N THR A 536 17.50 11.35 6.11
CA THR A 536 18.25 12.17 5.16
C THR A 536 18.80 11.35 4.03
N ASP A 537 18.89 11.94 2.84
CA ASP A 537 19.59 11.34 1.72
C ASP A 537 20.42 12.38 0.94
N LEU A 538 21.58 11.93 0.50
CA LEU A 538 22.53 12.65 -0.30
C LEU A 538 22.79 11.90 -1.59
N ASN A 539 22.45 12.54 -2.72
CA ASN A 539 22.60 11.97 -4.05
C ASN A 539 23.64 12.78 -4.84
N PHE A 540 24.68 12.14 -5.31
CA PHE A 540 25.72 12.80 -6.12
C PHE A 540 26.32 11.83 -7.14
N LYS A 541 26.94 12.40 -8.17
CA LYS A 541 27.63 11.61 -9.20
C LYS A 541 29.01 11.26 -8.75
N LEU A 542 29.36 9.96 -8.75
CA LEU A 542 30.69 9.45 -8.46
C LEU A 542 31.01 8.32 -9.44
N TRP A 543 32.23 8.31 -9.99
CA TRP A 543 32.71 7.31 -10.96
C TRP A 543 31.78 7.07 -12.16
N GLY A 544 31.08 8.14 -12.58
CA GLY A 544 30.25 8.13 -13.81
C GLY A 544 28.80 7.73 -13.61
N ASP A 545 28.37 7.44 -12.37
CA ASP A 545 26.98 7.14 -12.03
C ASP A 545 26.54 7.76 -10.69
N THR A 546 25.29 7.62 -10.34
CA THR A 546 24.73 8.16 -9.11
C THR A 546 25.04 7.28 -7.91
N LEU A 547 25.69 7.89 -6.92
CA LEU A 547 25.83 7.35 -5.57
C LEU A 547 24.78 7.96 -4.67
N ARG A 548 24.07 7.12 -3.91
CA ARG A 548 23.16 7.54 -2.87
C ARG A 548 23.67 7.11 -1.50
N LEU A 549 23.83 8.08 -0.61
CA LEU A 549 24.00 7.86 0.82
C LEU A 549 22.73 8.30 1.52
N ALA A 550 22.18 7.45 2.37
CA ALA A 550 21.04 7.82 3.19
C ALA A 550 21.32 7.44 4.65
N ALA A 551 20.77 8.22 5.56
CA ALA A 551 20.79 7.88 6.99
C ALA A 551 19.38 8.04 7.53
N LYS A 552 19.02 7.12 8.43
CA LYS A 552 17.78 7.13 9.17
C LYS A 552 18.11 6.97 10.66
N ALA A 553 17.48 7.79 11.47
CA ALA A 553 17.58 7.67 12.91
C ALA A 553 16.21 7.93 13.52
N PHE A 554 15.88 7.21 14.58
CA PHE A 554 14.71 7.55 15.38
C PHE A 554 14.95 7.28 16.86
N PHE A 555 14.20 8.00 17.65
CA PHE A 555 14.06 7.78 19.08
C PHE A 555 12.57 7.73 19.40
N HIS A 556 12.08 6.55 19.78
CA HIS A 556 10.69 6.35 20.14
C HIS A 556 10.60 5.89 21.59
N ARG A 557 9.87 6.65 22.41
CA ARG A 557 9.43 6.24 23.73
C ARG A 557 7.93 6.02 23.67
N THR A 558 7.52 4.75 23.61
CA THR A 558 6.13 4.33 23.37
C THR A 558 5.53 3.78 24.65
N LYS A 559 4.31 4.21 24.97
CA LYS A 559 3.54 3.63 26.06
C LYS A 559 3.00 2.26 25.65
N PRO A 560 2.92 1.30 26.57
CA PRO A 560 2.26 0.02 26.30
C PRO A 560 0.83 0.23 25.82
N SER A 561 0.34 -0.64 24.94
CA SER A 561 -1.06 -0.62 24.55
C SER A 561 -1.95 -1.18 25.66
N PHE A 562 -3.24 -0.84 25.64
CA PHE A 562 -4.23 -1.34 26.60
C PHE A 562 -4.15 -2.87 26.75
N PHE A 563 -4.06 -3.61 25.64
CA PHE A 563 -4.04 -5.08 25.67
C PHE A 563 -2.69 -5.68 26.09
N HIS A 564 -1.61 -4.92 26.13
CA HIS A 564 -0.37 -5.37 26.76
C HIS A 564 -0.44 -5.33 28.30
N GLU A 565 -1.19 -4.41 28.84
CA GLU A 565 -1.37 -4.28 30.29
C GLU A 565 -2.57 -5.07 30.81
N ASN A 566 -3.67 -5.12 30.03
CA ASN A 566 -4.92 -5.73 30.45
C ASN A 566 -5.43 -6.71 29.41
N TYR A 567 -5.53 -7.98 29.76
CA TYR A 567 -6.05 -9.00 28.88
C TYR A 567 -6.75 -10.11 29.66
N MET A 568 -7.88 -10.54 29.17
CA MET A 568 -8.59 -11.70 29.69
C MET A 568 -9.17 -12.53 28.55
N SER A 569 -8.93 -13.83 28.63
CA SER A 569 -9.55 -14.88 27.83
C SER A 569 -9.95 -16.03 28.73
N LYS A 570 -10.60 -17.05 28.20
CA LYS A 570 -10.97 -18.24 28.98
C LYS A 570 -9.73 -18.89 29.64
N HIS A 571 -8.57 -18.89 28.97
CA HIS A 571 -7.40 -19.63 29.39
C HIS A 571 -6.13 -18.80 29.59
N LEU A 572 -6.14 -17.53 29.25
CA LEU A 572 -5.01 -16.62 29.44
C LEU A 572 -5.50 -15.31 30.07
N MET A 573 -4.78 -14.84 31.06
CA MET A 573 -5.09 -13.58 31.75
C MET A 573 -3.80 -12.88 32.17
N TRP A 574 -3.77 -11.57 32.02
CA TRP A 574 -2.78 -10.70 32.66
C TRP A 574 -3.40 -9.33 32.94
N ASP A 575 -2.99 -8.77 34.07
CA ASP A 575 -3.30 -7.42 34.52
C ASP A 575 -2.04 -6.90 35.20
N GLN A 576 -1.35 -5.98 34.52
CA GLN A 576 -0.02 -5.53 34.91
C GLN A 576 0.26 -4.10 34.43
N SER A 577 1.14 -3.42 35.15
CA SER A 577 1.65 -2.12 34.73
C SER A 577 3.01 -2.27 34.10
N LEU A 578 3.16 -1.78 32.89
CA LEU A 578 4.41 -1.85 32.15
C LEU A 578 5.05 -0.47 32.02
N ASN A 579 6.37 -0.45 31.96
CA ASN A 579 7.11 0.76 31.68
C ASN A 579 7.02 1.12 30.19
N ALA A 580 7.20 2.40 29.86
CA ALA A 580 7.30 2.81 28.48
C ALA A 580 8.52 2.17 27.81
N GLU A 581 8.31 1.53 26.67
CA GLU A 581 9.38 0.99 25.84
C GLU A 581 10.13 2.13 25.16
N THR A 582 11.45 2.08 25.16
CA THR A 582 12.29 3.01 24.42
C THR A 582 13.04 2.26 23.33
N ARG A 583 12.94 2.76 22.11
CA ARG A 583 13.60 2.20 20.93
C ARG A 583 14.41 3.30 20.24
N THR A 584 15.73 3.12 20.17
CA THR A 584 16.64 4.02 19.48
C THR A 584 17.24 3.30 18.28
N HIS A 585 17.18 3.90 17.13
CA HIS A 585 17.65 3.31 15.88
C HIS A 585 18.53 4.27 15.12
N ILE A 586 19.64 3.77 14.59
CA ILE A 586 20.53 4.49 13.68
C ILE A 586 20.87 3.58 12.52
N GLU A 587 20.62 4.04 11.30
CA GLU A 587 20.84 3.28 10.09
C GLU A 587 21.58 4.13 9.04
N GLY A 588 22.53 3.51 8.37
CA GLY A 588 23.20 4.03 7.20
C GLY A 588 22.93 3.16 5.98
N LEU A 589 22.63 3.79 4.85
CA LEU A 589 22.41 3.15 3.55
C LEU A 589 23.39 3.70 2.52
N PHE A 590 24.15 2.82 1.92
CA PHE A 590 24.97 3.07 0.75
C PHE A 590 24.34 2.37 -0.46
N LYS A 591 24.09 3.09 -1.57
CA LYS A 591 23.57 2.50 -2.81
C LYS A 591 24.33 3.05 -4.01
N TYR A 592 24.91 2.14 -4.82
CA TYR A 592 25.60 2.48 -6.03
C TYR A 592 25.00 1.73 -7.23
N GLU A 593 24.34 2.47 -8.12
CA GLU A 593 23.53 1.89 -9.20
C GLU A 593 24.38 1.14 -10.24
N LYS A 594 25.58 1.62 -10.54
CA LYS A 594 26.47 1.03 -11.57
C LYS A 594 26.85 -0.41 -11.25
N THR A 595 27.14 -0.71 -9.99
CA THR A 595 27.47 -2.07 -9.54
C THR A 595 26.27 -2.82 -9.01
N ARG A 596 25.09 -2.17 -8.92
CA ARG A 596 23.88 -2.72 -8.29
C ARG A 596 24.13 -3.19 -6.86
N THR A 597 24.96 -2.46 -6.16
CA THR A 597 25.33 -2.75 -4.76
C THR A 597 24.52 -1.86 -3.84
N GLN A 598 23.93 -2.45 -2.82
CA GLN A 598 23.32 -1.75 -1.71
C GLN A 598 23.79 -2.37 -0.41
N LEU A 599 24.36 -1.54 0.47
CA LEU A 599 24.76 -1.91 1.82
C LEU A 599 23.94 -1.10 2.80
N ARG A 600 23.32 -1.77 3.74
CA ARG A 600 22.54 -1.20 4.86
C ARG A 600 23.14 -1.70 6.16
N VAL A 601 23.47 -0.79 7.06
CA VAL A 601 23.97 -1.13 8.40
C VAL A 601 23.13 -0.35 9.40
N ALA A 602 22.62 -1.06 10.40
CA ALA A 602 21.80 -0.47 11.45
C ALA A 602 22.21 -0.99 12.84
N VAL A 603 22.13 -0.09 13.80
CA VAL A 603 22.24 -0.41 15.23
C VAL A 603 20.95 0.06 15.90
N GLU A 604 20.43 -0.80 16.75
CA GLU A 604 19.21 -0.53 17.48
C GLU A 604 19.36 -0.88 18.94
N GLU A 605 18.93 0.01 19.83
CA GLU A 605 18.90 -0.17 21.29
C GLU A 605 17.45 -0.15 21.76
N LEU A 606 17.10 -1.15 22.56
CA LEU A 606 15.79 -1.34 23.16
C LEU A 606 15.91 -1.31 24.68
N GLN A 607 15.04 -0.55 25.33
CA GLN A 607 14.90 -0.54 26.79
C GLN A 607 13.45 -0.83 27.14
N ASN A 608 13.22 -1.61 28.19
CA ASN A 608 11.91 -2.07 28.60
C ASN A 608 11.17 -2.77 27.45
N TYR A 609 11.87 -3.62 26.72
CA TYR A 609 11.31 -4.31 25.54
C TYR A 609 10.15 -5.22 25.94
N ILE A 610 9.01 -5.03 25.27
CA ILE A 610 7.79 -5.81 25.50
C ILE A 610 7.74 -6.96 24.50
N TYR A 611 7.44 -8.16 24.99
CA TYR A 611 7.36 -9.36 24.17
C TYR A 611 6.35 -10.37 24.72
N TYR A 612 5.86 -11.23 23.84
CA TYR A 612 5.02 -12.36 24.25
C TYR A 612 5.92 -13.56 24.59
N GLY A 613 5.57 -14.27 25.65
CA GLY A 613 6.21 -15.51 26.03
C GLY A 613 5.19 -16.63 26.26
N MET A 614 5.58 -17.86 26.02
CA MET A 614 4.77 -19.05 26.26
C MET A 614 5.59 -20.19 26.81
N SER A 615 4.94 -21.08 27.56
CA SER A 615 5.53 -22.35 27.97
C SER A 615 4.50 -23.46 27.93
N TYR A 616 4.94 -24.67 27.70
CA TYR A 616 4.15 -25.89 27.69
C TYR A 616 5.06 -27.09 27.97
N ASN A 617 4.47 -28.22 28.32
CA ASN A 617 5.14 -29.50 28.39
C ASN A 617 4.88 -30.30 27.13
N THR A 618 5.90 -30.98 26.60
CA THR A 618 5.77 -31.84 25.43
C THR A 618 5.51 -33.27 25.90
N THR A 619 4.44 -33.90 25.37
CA THR A 619 4.08 -35.28 25.66
C THR A 619 3.99 -36.06 24.34
N SER A 620 3.77 -37.37 24.43
CA SER A 620 3.56 -38.20 23.24
C SER A 620 2.25 -37.89 22.49
N THR A 621 1.32 -37.20 23.15
CA THR A 621 0.01 -36.81 22.61
C THR A 621 -0.04 -35.36 22.17
N GLY A 622 1.07 -34.64 22.31
CA GLY A 622 1.19 -33.26 21.93
C GLY A 622 1.71 -32.36 23.05
N ARG A 623 1.10 -31.20 23.19
CA ARG A 623 1.47 -30.17 24.16
C ARG A 623 0.41 -30.06 25.24
N GLU A 624 0.84 -29.96 26.48
CA GLU A 624 0.00 -29.86 27.67
C GLU A 624 0.45 -28.67 28.54
N GLN A 625 -0.43 -28.21 29.44
CA GLN A 625 -0.17 -27.15 30.40
C GLN A 625 0.33 -25.84 29.72
N LEU A 626 -0.26 -25.50 28.58
CA LEU A 626 0.07 -24.29 27.87
C LEU A 626 -0.29 -23.06 28.70
N THR A 627 0.68 -22.18 28.89
CA THR A 627 0.52 -20.87 29.49
C THR A 627 1.23 -19.83 28.62
N GLY A 628 0.79 -18.60 28.69
CA GLY A 628 1.39 -17.51 27.92
C GLY A 628 0.98 -16.16 28.47
N GLY A 629 1.75 -15.13 28.12
CA GLY A 629 1.51 -13.77 28.59
C GLY A 629 2.42 -12.75 27.92
N VAL A 630 2.30 -11.53 28.39
CA VAL A 630 3.15 -10.40 28.05
C VAL A 630 4.23 -10.26 29.10
N PHE A 631 5.45 -10.05 28.67
CA PHE A 631 6.63 -9.87 29.49
C PHE A 631 7.36 -8.59 29.09
N GLN A 632 8.12 -8.03 30.01
CA GLN A 632 8.95 -6.88 29.75
C GLN A 632 10.38 -7.14 30.23
N GLU A 633 11.36 -6.91 29.35
CA GLU A 633 12.77 -7.01 29.68
C GLU A 633 13.26 -5.64 30.18
N SER A 634 13.76 -5.61 31.40
CA SER A 634 14.26 -4.38 32.03
C SER A 634 15.67 -3.98 31.58
N GLY A 635 16.42 -4.93 31.04
CA GLY A 635 17.77 -4.72 30.53
C GLY A 635 17.77 -4.05 29.15
N ASN A 636 18.91 -3.50 28.76
CA ASN A 636 19.07 -2.98 27.39
C ASN A 636 19.40 -4.13 26.42
N ILE A 637 18.69 -4.17 25.33
CA ILE A 637 18.97 -5.09 24.23
C ILE A 637 19.54 -4.29 23.06
N ASN A 638 20.71 -4.70 22.57
CA ASN A 638 21.34 -4.11 21.40
C ASN A 638 21.21 -5.08 20.22
N VAL A 639 20.81 -4.55 19.08
CA VAL A 639 20.71 -5.31 17.83
C VAL A 639 21.58 -4.64 16.78
N LEU A 640 22.54 -5.40 16.24
CA LEU A 640 23.33 -5.01 15.08
C LEU A 640 22.77 -5.74 13.84
N THR A 641 22.52 -5.00 12.76
CA THR A 641 22.12 -5.58 11.48
C THR A 641 22.97 -5.02 10.35
N ALA A 642 23.48 -5.89 9.49
CA ALA A 642 24.17 -5.53 8.25
C ALA A 642 23.55 -6.32 7.09
N GLN A 643 23.05 -5.62 6.07
CA GLN A 643 22.44 -6.22 4.90
C GLN A 643 23.15 -5.79 3.63
N LEU A 644 23.57 -6.77 2.85
CA LEU A 644 24.16 -6.56 1.53
C LEU A 644 23.19 -7.08 0.47
N LYS A 645 22.81 -6.20 -0.49
CA LYS A 645 22.16 -6.58 -1.74
C LYS A 645 23.16 -6.41 -2.87
N GLN A 646 23.40 -7.48 -3.63
CA GLN A 646 24.33 -7.48 -4.73
C GLN A 646 23.79 -8.27 -5.91
N ASP A 647 23.65 -7.59 -7.04
CA ASP A 647 23.17 -8.21 -8.27
C ASP A 647 24.27 -8.25 -9.32
N PHE A 648 24.34 -9.38 -10.02
CA PHE A 648 25.25 -9.60 -11.14
C PHE A 648 24.43 -9.91 -12.40
N THR A 649 24.86 -9.35 -13.55
CA THR A 649 24.24 -9.66 -14.84
C THR A 649 25.33 -9.96 -15.84
N LEU A 650 25.25 -11.15 -16.43
CA LEU A 650 26.18 -11.63 -17.49
C LEU A 650 25.35 -12.05 -18.71
N GLY A 651 25.12 -11.10 -19.61
CA GLY A 651 24.26 -11.33 -20.77
C GLY A 651 22.82 -11.63 -20.35
N VAL A 652 22.36 -12.84 -20.62
CA VAL A 652 21.00 -13.30 -20.22
C VAL A 652 20.93 -13.84 -18.80
N LEU A 653 22.06 -14.17 -18.19
CA LEU A 653 22.16 -14.71 -16.85
C LEU A 653 22.15 -13.56 -15.83
N ASN A 654 21.28 -13.67 -14.83
CA ASN A 654 21.17 -12.75 -13.70
C ASN A 654 21.32 -13.55 -12.41
N TRP A 655 22.05 -12.97 -11.47
CA TRP A 655 22.25 -13.54 -10.15
C TRP A 655 22.08 -12.43 -9.10
N GLU A 656 21.08 -12.55 -8.26
CA GLU A 656 20.71 -11.58 -7.25
C GLU A 656 20.88 -12.18 -5.87
N ASN A 657 21.39 -11.40 -4.94
CA ASN A 657 21.69 -11.86 -3.61
C ASN A 657 21.28 -10.82 -2.58
N VAL A 658 20.64 -11.27 -1.50
CA VAL A 658 20.37 -10.50 -0.29
C VAL A 658 20.92 -11.30 0.89
N ILE A 659 21.94 -10.77 1.53
CA ILE A 659 22.60 -11.40 2.68
C ILE A 659 22.44 -10.46 3.85
N THR A 660 21.83 -10.94 4.92
CA THR A 660 21.62 -10.16 6.16
C THR A 660 22.27 -10.88 7.32
N TYR A 661 23.21 -10.20 7.94
CA TYR A 661 23.78 -10.59 9.24
C TYR A 661 23.10 -9.75 10.33
N GLN A 662 22.72 -10.37 11.43
CA GLN A 662 22.18 -9.69 12.60
C GLN A 662 22.57 -10.40 13.88
N ASN A 663 22.68 -9.64 14.96
CA ASN A 663 23.00 -10.17 16.28
C ASN A 663 22.23 -9.39 17.34
N SER A 664 21.58 -10.12 18.24
CA SER A 664 20.93 -9.61 19.45
C SER A 664 21.82 -9.86 20.66
N SER A 665 21.98 -8.86 21.52
CA SER A 665 22.72 -9.02 22.79
C SER A 665 22.00 -9.89 23.83
N ASN A 666 20.68 -10.12 23.63
CA ASN A 666 19.87 -10.99 24.50
C ASN A 666 19.05 -11.94 23.64
N LYS A 667 19.56 -13.12 23.37
CA LYS A 667 18.91 -14.12 22.52
C LYS A 667 17.77 -14.88 23.23
N ASP A 668 17.68 -14.80 24.56
CA ASP A 668 16.59 -15.45 25.33
C ASP A 668 15.28 -14.65 25.24
N VAL A 669 15.38 -13.34 25.02
CA VAL A 669 14.25 -12.42 24.92
C VAL A 669 13.98 -12.00 23.47
N LEU A 670 15.05 -11.84 22.70
CA LEU A 670 14.96 -11.47 21.28
C LEU A 670 15.85 -12.43 20.46
N PRO A 671 15.40 -13.67 20.25
CA PRO A 671 16.11 -14.63 19.40
C PRO A 671 16.01 -14.23 17.94
N LEU A 672 17.14 -14.13 17.29
CA LEU A 672 17.26 -13.80 15.87
C LEU A 672 18.24 -14.77 15.21
N PRO A 673 18.00 -15.23 13.96
CA PRO A 673 19.00 -15.98 13.23
C PRO A 673 20.16 -15.05 12.87
N ASP A 674 21.40 -15.48 13.12
CA ASP A 674 22.59 -14.66 12.87
C ASP A 674 22.77 -14.34 11.38
N LEU A 675 22.38 -15.25 10.48
CA LEU A 675 22.51 -15.08 9.04
C LEU A 675 21.20 -15.43 8.34
N ASN A 676 20.75 -14.54 7.42
CA ASN A 676 19.68 -14.78 6.48
C ASN A 676 20.22 -14.57 5.07
N VAL A 677 19.98 -15.49 4.17
CA VAL A 677 20.47 -15.46 2.78
C VAL A 677 19.30 -15.72 1.85
N PHE A 678 19.13 -14.85 0.89
CA PHE A 678 18.31 -15.08 -0.28
C PHE A 678 19.19 -14.98 -1.52
N THR A 679 19.08 -15.93 -2.40
CA THR A 679 19.77 -15.92 -3.68
C THR A 679 18.81 -16.31 -4.80
N ASN A 680 18.91 -15.64 -5.95
CA ASN A 680 18.07 -15.87 -7.11
C ASN A 680 18.92 -15.91 -8.37
N LEU A 681 18.96 -17.05 -9.03
CA LEU A 681 19.70 -17.26 -10.27
C LEU A 681 18.71 -17.53 -11.40
N TYR A 682 18.71 -16.67 -12.43
CA TYR A 682 17.75 -16.80 -13.51
C TYR A 682 18.27 -16.33 -14.87
N LEU A 683 17.69 -16.88 -15.92
CA LEU A 683 17.87 -16.48 -17.29
C LEU A 683 16.76 -15.51 -17.70
N LYS A 684 17.13 -14.39 -18.27
CA LYS A 684 16.19 -13.38 -18.78
C LYS A 684 16.43 -13.12 -20.26
N PHE A 685 15.47 -13.49 -21.09
CA PHE A 685 15.59 -13.38 -22.54
C PHE A 685 14.24 -13.12 -23.21
N ARG A 686 14.25 -12.79 -24.50
CA ARG A 686 13.04 -12.57 -25.28
C ARG A 686 12.90 -13.60 -26.40
N ILE A 687 11.74 -14.24 -26.47
CA ILE A 687 11.36 -15.10 -27.58
C ILE A 687 10.62 -14.24 -28.61
N ALA A 688 11.03 -14.38 -29.90
CA ALA A 688 10.46 -13.62 -31.02
C ALA A 688 10.41 -12.10 -30.81
N LYS A 689 11.28 -11.52 -29.94
CA LYS A 689 11.35 -10.11 -29.53
C LYS A 689 10.10 -9.59 -28.79
N VAL A 690 9.13 -10.43 -28.50
CA VAL A 690 7.85 -10.04 -27.93
C VAL A 690 7.64 -10.62 -26.54
N LEU A 691 7.82 -11.94 -26.38
CA LEU A 691 7.65 -12.64 -25.11
C LEU A 691 8.91 -12.51 -24.26
N LEU A 692 8.84 -11.77 -23.16
CA LEU A 692 9.89 -11.77 -22.15
C LEU A 692 9.75 -13.01 -21.28
N VAL A 693 10.84 -13.76 -21.13
CA VAL A 693 10.90 -15.00 -20.35
C VAL A 693 11.94 -14.84 -19.26
N GLU A 694 11.59 -15.22 -18.03
CA GLU A 694 12.48 -15.39 -16.90
C GLU A 694 12.36 -16.82 -16.40
N LEU A 695 13.44 -17.59 -16.49
CA LEU A 695 13.52 -18.97 -16.00
C LEU A 695 14.58 -19.03 -14.92
N GLY A 696 14.21 -19.45 -13.73
CA GLY A 696 15.20 -19.46 -12.66
C GLY A 696 14.78 -20.26 -11.44
N GLY A 697 15.62 -20.15 -10.43
CA GLY A 697 15.35 -20.66 -9.10
C GLY A 697 15.90 -19.71 -8.05
N CYS A 698 15.22 -19.67 -6.94
CA CYS A 698 15.66 -18.94 -5.76
C CYS A 698 15.83 -19.90 -4.58
N ALA A 699 16.72 -19.52 -3.67
CA ALA A 699 16.94 -20.25 -2.44
C ALA A 699 16.97 -19.29 -1.25
N THR A 700 16.33 -19.70 -0.17
CA THR A 700 16.31 -19.00 1.10
C THR A 700 16.94 -19.88 2.16
N TYR A 701 17.84 -19.29 2.95
CA TYR A 701 18.51 -19.98 4.05
C TYR A 701 18.62 -19.05 5.26
N PHE A 702 18.43 -19.59 6.46
CA PHE A 702 18.75 -18.89 7.71
C PHE A 702 19.38 -19.86 8.71
N THR A 703 20.26 -19.33 9.56
CA THR A 703 20.94 -20.10 10.61
C THR A 703 19.95 -20.56 11.65
N LYS A 704 20.27 -21.66 12.33
CA LYS A 704 19.48 -22.19 13.44
C LYS A 704 19.38 -21.19 14.58
N TYR A 705 18.19 -21.13 15.18
CA TYR A 705 17.90 -20.31 16.36
C TYR A 705 16.62 -20.79 17.04
N TYR A 706 16.42 -20.44 18.30
CA TYR A 706 15.18 -20.71 19.04
C TYR A 706 14.11 -19.70 18.64
N ALA A 707 13.47 -19.95 17.52
CA ALA A 707 12.47 -19.04 17.00
C ALA A 707 11.26 -18.91 17.95
N PRO A 708 10.59 -17.76 17.97
CA PRO A 708 9.29 -17.64 18.61
C PRO A 708 8.31 -18.66 18.07
N ASP A 709 7.62 -19.38 18.97
CA ASP A 709 6.52 -20.28 18.63
C ASP A 709 5.21 -19.48 18.47
N TYR A 710 4.21 -20.07 17.89
CA TYR A 710 2.93 -19.39 17.63
C TYR A 710 1.90 -19.75 18.70
N LEU A 711 1.29 -18.73 19.32
CA LEU A 711 0.27 -18.86 20.36
C LEU A 711 -1.13 -18.53 19.76
N PRO A 712 -1.92 -19.55 19.40
CA PRO A 712 -3.19 -19.36 18.66
C PRO A 712 -4.23 -18.51 19.40
N GLN A 713 -4.29 -18.59 20.76
CA GLN A 713 -5.27 -17.86 21.55
C GLN A 713 -5.16 -16.35 21.38
N ILE A 714 -3.95 -15.84 21.26
CA ILE A 714 -3.71 -14.41 21.03
C ILE A 714 -3.34 -14.10 19.59
N GLY A 715 -3.08 -15.16 18.77
CA GLY A 715 -2.68 -14.99 17.37
C GLY A 715 -1.33 -14.32 17.21
N GLN A 716 -0.39 -14.55 18.16
CA GLN A 716 0.92 -13.91 18.20
C GLN A 716 2.05 -14.94 18.27
N PHE A 717 3.23 -14.49 17.83
CA PHE A 717 4.47 -15.24 18.02
C PHE A 717 5.03 -14.93 19.40
N ALA A 718 5.29 -15.98 20.17
CA ALA A 718 5.70 -15.91 21.57
C ALA A 718 7.03 -16.63 21.80
N ILE A 719 7.88 -16.04 22.64
CA ILE A 719 9.17 -16.61 23.03
C ILE A 719 8.95 -17.90 23.82
N GLN A 720 9.66 -18.97 23.46
CA GLN A 720 9.63 -20.25 24.14
C GLN A 720 10.34 -20.12 25.51
N LYS A 721 9.61 -20.23 26.62
CA LYS A 721 10.14 -20.05 27.99
C LYS A 721 10.57 -21.34 28.69
N ASN A 722 10.05 -22.50 28.28
CA ASN A 722 10.41 -23.77 28.89
C ASN A 722 11.63 -24.37 28.19
N GLU A 723 12.76 -24.47 28.92
CA GLU A 723 14.04 -24.97 28.39
C GLU A 723 13.95 -26.43 27.90
N GLU A 724 13.10 -27.26 28.53
CA GLU A 724 12.97 -28.68 28.17
C GLU A 724 12.21 -28.89 26.85
N SER A 725 11.32 -27.97 26.48
CA SER A 725 10.50 -28.06 25.29
C SER A 725 10.92 -27.10 24.16
N LYS A 726 11.99 -26.31 24.36
CA LYS A 726 12.48 -25.38 23.32
C LYS A 726 12.86 -26.12 22.05
N LYS A 727 12.29 -25.66 20.94
CA LYS A 727 12.60 -26.16 19.60
C LYS A 727 13.41 -25.13 18.81
N GLU A 728 14.54 -25.59 18.30
CA GLU A 728 15.37 -24.82 17.37
C GLU A 728 14.91 -25.07 15.92
N ILE A 729 14.83 -24.05 15.10
CA ILE A 729 14.53 -24.15 13.67
C ILE A 729 15.56 -23.43 12.82
N GLY A 730 15.63 -23.77 11.53
CA GLY A 730 16.59 -23.21 10.58
C GLY A 730 17.68 -24.20 10.20
N GLY A 731 18.71 -23.70 9.50
CA GLY A 731 19.78 -24.56 8.97
C GLY A 731 19.36 -25.39 7.74
N TYR A 732 18.15 -25.17 7.22
CA TYR A 732 17.61 -25.84 6.04
C TYR A 732 17.44 -24.84 4.89
N PRO A 733 17.93 -25.12 3.67
CA PRO A 733 17.69 -24.27 2.50
C PRO A 733 16.34 -24.59 1.86
N PHE A 734 15.48 -23.60 1.70
CA PHE A 734 14.27 -23.70 0.88
C PHE A 734 14.59 -23.30 -0.54
N VAL A 735 14.29 -24.17 -1.50
CA VAL A 735 14.60 -23.94 -2.91
C VAL A 735 13.33 -23.96 -3.74
N ASP A 736 13.11 -22.89 -4.50
CA ASP A 736 11.97 -22.75 -5.41
C ASP A 736 12.49 -22.59 -6.84
N VAL A 737 11.72 -23.09 -7.81
CA VAL A 737 11.99 -22.89 -9.22
C VAL A 737 10.79 -22.26 -9.91
N TYR A 738 11.02 -21.42 -10.90
CA TYR A 738 9.97 -20.69 -11.57
C TYR A 738 10.23 -20.38 -13.03
N ALA A 739 9.15 -20.14 -13.74
CA ALA A 739 9.12 -19.61 -15.09
C ALA A 739 8.11 -18.46 -15.16
N ASN A 740 8.59 -17.26 -15.43
CA ASN A 740 7.76 -16.08 -15.65
C ASN A 740 7.72 -15.74 -17.14
N PHE A 741 6.52 -15.44 -17.63
CA PHE A 741 6.28 -15.07 -19.00
C PHE A 741 5.54 -13.75 -19.03
N HIS A 742 6.07 -12.77 -19.75
CA HIS A 742 5.44 -11.48 -19.89
C HIS A 742 5.23 -11.14 -21.37
N LEU A 743 3.96 -11.03 -21.75
CA LEU A 743 3.52 -10.69 -23.10
C LEU A 743 2.69 -9.41 -23.09
N LYS A 744 3.27 -8.28 -23.49
CA LYS A 744 2.62 -6.96 -23.49
C LYS A 744 2.11 -6.61 -22.09
N ARG A 745 0.79 -6.65 -21.87
CA ARG A 745 0.09 -6.29 -20.63
C ARG A 745 -0.34 -7.49 -19.80
N THR A 746 0.00 -8.70 -20.26
CA THR A 746 -0.33 -9.97 -19.60
C THR A 746 0.94 -10.60 -19.09
N ARG A 747 0.90 -11.07 -17.88
CA ARG A 747 1.92 -11.92 -17.28
C ARG A 747 1.30 -13.23 -16.86
N PHE A 748 2.02 -14.32 -17.02
CA PHE A 748 1.71 -15.60 -16.41
C PHE A 748 2.98 -16.21 -15.86
N PHE A 749 2.84 -16.96 -14.79
CA PHE A 749 3.95 -17.67 -14.18
C PHE A 749 3.56 -19.10 -13.81
N ILE A 750 4.56 -19.94 -13.72
CA ILE A 750 4.50 -21.27 -13.14
C ILE A 750 5.66 -21.33 -12.16
N SER A 751 5.39 -21.74 -10.93
CA SER A 751 6.42 -21.91 -9.89
C SER A 751 6.20 -23.21 -9.15
N MET A 752 7.29 -23.86 -8.77
CA MET A 752 7.27 -24.98 -7.84
C MET A 752 8.10 -24.59 -6.63
N SER A 753 7.43 -24.39 -5.49
CA SER A 753 8.10 -24.10 -4.24
C SER A 753 8.57 -25.39 -3.57
N HIS A 754 9.62 -25.26 -2.78
CA HIS A 754 10.20 -26.30 -1.94
C HIS A 754 10.56 -27.58 -2.73
N VAL A 755 11.22 -27.41 -3.89
CA VAL A 755 11.56 -28.53 -4.80
C VAL A 755 12.50 -29.56 -4.15
N ASN A 756 13.27 -29.14 -3.16
CA ASN A 756 14.18 -29.97 -2.38
C ASN A 756 13.52 -30.68 -1.18
N ALA A 757 12.20 -30.59 -1.01
CA ALA A 757 11.49 -31.33 0.04
C ALA A 757 11.79 -32.83 -0.03
N GLY A 758 12.12 -33.42 1.11
CA GLY A 758 12.52 -34.82 1.22
C GLY A 758 13.98 -35.12 0.83
N SER A 759 14.78 -34.09 0.51
CA SER A 759 16.21 -34.27 0.22
C SER A 759 17.04 -33.73 1.39
N GLY A 760 17.97 -34.53 1.95
CA GLY A 760 18.80 -34.13 3.07
C GLY A 760 18.06 -34.06 4.40
N SER A 761 18.33 -33.04 5.22
CA SER A 761 17.60 -32.79 6.46
C SER A 761 16.13 -32.50 6.17
N LYS A 762 15.25 -32.92 7.07
CA LYS A 762 13.81 -32.66 7.00
C LYS A 762 13.37 -31.56 7.97
N GLU A 763 14.29 -30.70 8.40
CA GLU A 763 14.05 -29.58 9.34
C GLU A 763 13.40 -28.37 8.65
N TYR A 764 12.34 -28.58 7.85
CA TYR A 764 11.69 -27.53 7.08
C TYR A 764 10.53 -26.86 7.84
N PHE A 765 10.89 -26.25 8.98
CA PHE A 765 9.99 -25.47 9.82
C PHE A 765 10.30 -23.98 9.69
N LEU A 766 9.26 -23.17 9.54
CA LEU A 766 9.33 -21.71 9.60
C LEU A 766 8.81 -21.15 10.93
N THR A 767 8.16 -21.98 11.71
CA THR A 767 7.72 -21.76 13.10
C THR A 767 7.82 -23.08 13.81
N PRO A 768 8.24 -23.15 15.08
CA PRO A 768 8.27 -24.40 15.83
C PRO A 768 6.96 -25.17 15.70
N HIS A 769 7.02 -26.47 15.41
CA HIS A 769 5.88 -27.36 15.24
C HIS A 769 4.96 -27.08 14.02
N TYR A 770 5.26 -26.04 13.23
CA TYR A 770 4.52 -25.74 12.01
C TYR A 770 5.42 -25.99 10.79
N PRO A 771 5.39 -27.21 10.23
CA PRO A 771 6.16 -27.50 9.02
C PRO A 771 5.63 -26.73 7.82
N THR A 772 6.53 -26.39 6.91
CA THR A 772 6.11 -25.81 5.63
C THR A 772 5.50 -26.88 4.74
N ASN A 773 4.65 -26.47 3.83
CA ASN A 773 4.13 -27.34 2.79
C ASN A 773 5.30 -27.93 1.98
N THR A 774 5.19 -29.19 1.57
CA THR A 774 6.19 -29.78 0.69
C THR A 774 6.10 -29.18 -0.72
N ARG A 775 6.32 -29.95 -1.77
CA ARG A 775 6.34 -29.41 -3.13
C ARG A 775 4.99 -28.87 -3.56
N VAL A 776 4.89 -27.56 -3.77
CA VAL A 776 3.67 -26.90 -4.23
C VAL A 776 3.87 -26.34 -5.62
N LEU A 777 3.12 -26.87 -6.59
CA LEU A 777 3.06 -26.33 -7.93
C LEU A 777 1.98 -25.23 -7.97
N ARG A 778 2.38 -24.02 -8.32
CA ARG A 778 1.52 -22.85 -8.45
C ARG A 778 1.59 -22.27 -9.84
N PHE A 779 0.48 -21.81 -10.33
CA PHE A 779 0.41 -21.00 -11.55
C PHE A 779 -0.45 -19.77 -11.33
N GLY A 780 -0.14 -18.71 -12.06
CA GLY A 780 -0.91 -17.48 -11.96
C GLY A 780 -0.82 -16.65 -13.23
N VAL A 781 -1.78 -15.76 -13.36
CA VAL A 781 -1.92 -14.83 -14.47
C VAL A 781 -2.31 -13.47 -13.95
N SER A 782 -1.74 -12.42 -14.55
CA SER A 782 -2.17 -11.04 -14.30
C SER A 782 -2.35 -10.27 -15.61
N TRP A 783 -3.36 -9.42 -15.65
CA TRP A 783 -3.66 -8.55 -16.78
C TRP A 783 -3.76 -7.11 -16.34
N ASN A 784 -3.17 -6.24 -17.13
CA ASN A 784 -3.28 -4.79 -16.98
C ASN A 784 -4.02 -4.21 -18.20
N PHE A 785 -5.15 -3.55 -17.97
CA PHE A 785 -5.93 -2.87 -18.99
C PHE A 785 -5.80 -1.36 -18.82
N TYR A 786 -5.21 -0.71 -19.81
CA TYR A 786 -5.05 0.74 -19.92
C TYR A 786 -4.80 1.12 -21.38
N ASN A 787 -5.06 2.35 -21.77
CA ASN A 787 -4.80 2.84 -23.14
C ASN A 787 -3.47 3.56 -23.22
#